data_aea6e3140c9021a15b474ccce6861328
#
_entry.id   aea6e3140c9021a15b474ccce6861328
#
_cell.length_a   1.000
_cell.length_b   1.000
_cell.length_c   1.000
_cell.angle_alpha   90.00
_cell.angle_beta   90.00
_cell.angle_gamma   90.00
#
_symmetry.space_group_name_H-M   'P 1'
#
loop_
_entity.id
_entity.type
_entity.pdbx_description
1 polymer ?
#
loop_
_entity_poly.entity_id
_entity_poly.type
_entity_poly.pdbx_seq_one_letter_code
_entity_poly.pdbx_strand_id
1 'polypeptide(L)'
;MKKPQHMLMCGVSMLTLCSTASAQTDDAPLTSVTVTGSRVIRNGDSNPSPTTVMSSDDLLIAKPGSTLADALNTLPVFAGSRGSASNPTTAGSAAGGSGSANQLNLRNIGATRTLVLMDGKRIPPTLYNGAVDVDLIPQQFVERVDVVTGGVSAVYGSDAMTGVVNYIIDHKFNGIKADASYGVSQLGDANKSNASVAWGAKVGTGLHLEAGLEYRKEDGIDRRSDRDWLNQVGVTGAGTAANPYVLQTNLRQKTFPFGGLITSGALSGQTFKSNGVLSPFVAGTPTGTAAIEVGGDGGYWDSGLLAQLEARQLFGRADYELSNDIHAYAQVSGNLKTNTSFAETNQLNNVSLRRTNAFLPGDYAALIPASQPTFGFSKFMSDVPRLTADSDSKQWVFTTGVEGKSRGIKWDVDYVYGRAKLSTAMANVINRQKLSAALDAVNSGGKTVCSVTVTNPGLADDCVPLNVFGPNAASAQAIDYVTDTVRFDSTTVMNDISGQIAGSPFDSWAGPVNAALSAEWRDMSFNSHSSSRPTDLVNCTGLSLNCTAGATRTEYVFGESPQGVSQRVWEVAGEMDVPLSKRLNANGAARYTSYNTSGNYVTWKVGMDWSVTDTLRIRATRSRDIRAPTLYDLFAPISQVQVRPTDLLTGTSPTVPQIDESNPKLTAEIGNTMTLGAVWKPLPKLSFAADAYRIKISDAITTVSGSTAAFQQACYQSGGTSPYCALQVRPNGYADKSAANAVTAWVNRSVNISEIETFGLDLEGNYSARLFDRPMSLRVLTAWQPHVYYRQPGLATVDQGGVAFGAGGMASTPAVRVSGYFRFRPMNDVTVDISQRWRSAMKLSGDPAEVWANNHMRSFATTGVNFAYKLDLGMGDAQVYFNIENLFDAEPPVGAFSGNGTRAGLRDGFALADDPRGRYFSIGIRSLF
;
A
#
# COMPACT_ATOMS: atom_id res chain seq x y z
N MET A 1 -24.44 29.88 6.22
CA MET A 1 -25.80 29.65 5.63
C MET A 1 -25.83 28.19 5.19
N LYS A 2 -26.60 27.39 5.88
CA LYS A 2 -26.72 25.94 5.60
C LYS A 2 -27.60 25.72 4.37
N LYS A 3 -27.05 25.12 3.30
CA LYS A 3 -27.87 24.57 2.22
C LYS A 3 -28.25 23.11 2.55
N PRO A 4 -29.49 22.70 2.39
CA PRO A 4 -29.88 21.30 2.58
C PRO A 4 -29.51 20.49 1.34
N GLN A 5 -28.82 19.37 1.55
CA GLN A 5 -28.58 18.36 0.52
C GLN A 5 -29.84 17.49 0.40
N HIS A 6 -30.53 17.61 -0.72
CA HIS A 6 -31.60 16.70 -1.10
C HIS A 6 -31.01 15.39 -1.67
N MET A 7 -31.34 14.31 -1.01
CA MET A 7 -31.10 12.96 -1.45
C MET A 7 -32.10 12.61 -2.56
N LEU A 8 -31.65 12.58 -3.82
CA LEU A 8 -32.47 12.12 -4.94
C LEU A 8 -32.34 10.60 -5.03
N MET A 9 -33.30 9.89 -4.46
CA MET A 9 -33.57 8.48 -4.78
C MET A 9 -34.35 8.45 -6.11
N CYS A 10 -33.66 8.08 -7.21
CA CYS A 10 -34.37 7.70 -8.44
C CYS A 10 -34.90 6.28 -8.30
N GLY A 11 -36.18 6.16 -8.05
CA GLY A 11 -36.90 4.92 -8.24
C GLY A 11 -37.09 4.63 -9.75
N VAL A 12 -36.56 3.52 -10.22
CA VAL A 12 -36.76 3.03 -11.59
C VAL A 12 -38.08 2.28 -11.63
N SER A 13 -39.11 2.89 -12.23
CA SER A 13 -40.36 2.19 -12.57
C SER A 13 -40.13 1.35 -13.84
N MET A 14 -40.31 0.04 -13.75
CA MET A 14 -40.31 -0.87 -14.88
C MET A 14 -41.55 -0.64 -15.77
N LEU A 15 -41.31 -0.26 -17.01
CA LEU A 15 -42.30 -0.36 -18.09
C LEU A 15 -41.96 -1.55 -18.98
N THR A 16 -42.84 -2.55 -18.94
CA THR A 16 -42.81 -3.74 -19.81
C THR A 16 -43.33 -3.38 -21.20
N LEU A 17 -42.49 -3.51 -22.22
CA LEU A 17 -42.94 -3.59 -23.62
C LEU A 17 -42.30 -4.80 -24.30
N CYS A 18 -43.10 -5.83 -24.55
CA CYS A 18 -42.77 -6.97 -25.40
C CYS A 18 -42.84 -6.56 -26.88
N SER A 19 -41.76 -6.68 -27.63
CA SER A 19 -41.81 -6.82 -29.07
C SER A 19 -40.74 -7.82 -29.55
N THR A 20 -41.17 -8.79 -30.29
CA THR A 20 -40.36 -9.86 -30.93
C THR A 20 -39.61 -9.28 -32.12
N ALA A 21 -38.28 -9.34 -32.07
CA ALA A 21 -37.43 -9.12 -33.22
C ALA A 21 -36.40 -10.24 -33.33
N SER A 22 -36.34 -10.85 -34.50
CA SER A 22 -35.41 -11.89 -34.88
C SER A 22 -33.96 -11.36 -34.85
N ALA A 23 -33.11 -12.01 -34.14
CA ALA A 23 -31.67 -11.69 -34.05
C ALA A 23 -30.91 -12.49 -35.09
N GLN A 24 -30.12 -11.79 -35.90
CA GLN A 24 -28.98 -12.36 -36.60
C GLN A 24 -27.85 -12.55 -35.59
N THR A 25 -27.39 -13.78 -35.42
CA THR A 25 -26.34 -14.17 -34.51
C THR A 25 -25.00 -14.00 -35.21
N ASP A 26 -24.21 -13.02 -34.78
CA ASP A 26 -22.76 -13.09 -34.93
C ASP A 26 -22.20 -13.83 -33.68
N ASP A 27 -22.32 -15.16 -33.73
CA ASP A 27 -21.64 -16.05 -32.80
C ASP A 27 -20.22 -16.34 -33.33
N ALA A 28 -19.25 -15.52 -32.97
CA ALA A 28 -17.88 -15.97 -32.98
C ALA A 28 -17.74 -17.07 -31.91
N PRO A 29 -17.23 -18.27 -32.22
CA PRO A 29 -17.07 -19.34 -31.25
C PRO A 29 -16.13 -18.84 -30.14
N LEU A 30 -16.61 -18.82 -28.90
CA LEU A 30 -15.80 -18.63 -27.72
C LEU A 30 -14.69 -19.68 -27.74
N THR A 31 -13.49 -19.27 -28.14
CA THR A 31 -12.29 -20.10 -27.99
C THR A 31 -12.19 -20.49 -26.52
N SER A 32 -11.99 -21.77 -26.25
CA SER A 32 -11.91 -22.31 -24.89
C SER A 32 -10.71 -21.73 -24.16
N VAL A 33 -10.94 -20.66 -23.40
CA VAL A 33 -9.94 -19.95 -22.63
C VAL A 33 -9.73 -20.70 -21.33
N THR A 34 -8.52 -21.09 -21.00
CA THR A 34 -8.17 -21.62 -19.67
C THR A 34 -8.23 -20.47 -18.68
N VAL A 35 -9.08 -20.57 -17.67
CA VAL A 35 -9.28 -19.52 -16.66
C VAL A 35 -8.51 -19.87 -15.39
N THR A 36 -7.96 -18.86 -14.75
CA THR A 36 -7.23 -18.95 -13.49
C THR A 36 -8.10 -19.54 -12.36
N GLY A 37 -7.50 -20.30 -11.47
CA GLY A 37 -8.16 -20.94 -10.33
C GLY A 37 -8.19 -22.47 -10.40
N SER A 38 -7.80 -23.04 -11.55
CA SER A 38 -7.59 -24.46 -11.80
C SER A 38 -6.62 -24.64 -12.97
N ARG A 39 -5.83 -25.69 -12.93
CA ARG A 39 -4.93 -26.09 -14.03
C ARG A 39 -5.62 -27.03 -15.04
N VAL A 40 -6.80 -27.54 -14.69
CA VAL A 40 -7.57 -28.49 -15.50
C VAL A 40 -8.84 -27.92 -16.10
N ILE A 41 -9.45 -26.89 -15.47
CA ILE A 41 -10.71 -26.30 -15.91
C ILE A 41 -10.45 -25.19 -16.91
N ARG A 42 -11.10 -25.26 -18.09
CA ARG A 42 -10.86 -24.37 -19.24
C ARG A 42 -11.90 -23.26 -19.38
N ASN A 43 -13.02 -23.35 -18.66
CA ASN A 43 -14.10 -22.36 -18.73
C ASN A 43 -14.33 -21.75 -17.36
N GLY A 44 -14.21 -20.42 -17.23
CA GLY A 44 -14.42 -19.70 -15.98
C GLY A 44 -15.83 -19.88 -15.40
N ASP A 45 -16.80 -20.05 -16.26
CA ASP A 45 -18.17 -20.35 -15.85
C ASP A 45 -18.28 -21.71 -15.14
N SER A 46 -17.38 -22.66 -15.38
CA SER A 46 -17.35 -23.99 -14.73
C SER A 46 -16.36 -24.10 -13.57
N ASN A 47 -15.72 -23.01 -13.15
CA ASN A 47 -14.82 -23.00 -12.02
C ASN A 47 -15.58 -22.94 -10.68
N PRO A 48 -15.38 -23.92 -9.75
CA PRO A 48 -15.98 -23.86 -8.42
C PRO A 48 -15.54 -22.64 -7.60
N SER A 49 -14.31 -22.11 -7.83
CA SER A 49 -13.87 -20.89 -7.21
C SER A 49 -14.49 -19.67 -7.86
N PRO A 50 -14.96 -18.70 -7.08
CA PRO A 50 -15.44 -17.43 -7.63
C PRO A 50 -14.32 -16.74 -8.42
N THR A 51 -14.56 -16.50 -9.70
CA THR A 51 -13.60 -15.87 -10.60
C THR A 51 -14.27 -14.72 -11.33
N THR A 52 -13.69 -13.53 -11.21
CA THR A 52 -14.08 -12.34 -11.97
C THR A 52 -13.05 -12.14 -13.07
N VAL A 53 -13.50 -12.21 -14.31
CA VAL A 53 -12.68 -11.95 -15.50
C VAL A 53 -12.97 -10.55 -16.01
N MET A 54 -11.92 -9.79 -16.27
CA MET A 54 -12.03 -8.44 -16.82
C MET A 54 -11.05 -8.28 -18.00
N SER A 55 -11.56 -7.87 -19.15
CA SER A 55 -10.69 -7.50 -20.24
C SER A 55 -9.90 -6.22 -19.90
N SER A 56 -8.71 -6.08 -20.46
CA SER A 56 -7.93 -4.86 -20.27
C SER A 56 -8.68 -3.63 -20.80
N ASP A 57 -9.42 -3.77 -21.89
CA ASP A 57 -10.23 -2.68 -22.45
C ASP A 57 -11.33 -2.24 -21.49
N ASP A 58 -12.02 -3.18 -20.83
CA ASP A 58 -13.04 -2.83 -19.82
C ASP A 58 -12.45 -2.09 -18.64
N LEU A 59 -11.26 -2.52 -18.16
CA LEU A 59 -10.56 -1.86 -17.07
C LEU A 59 -10.09 -0.47 -17.44
N LEU A 60 -9.49 -0.31 -18.62
CA LEU A 60 -8.98 0.99 -19.09
C LEU A 60 -10.12 1.96 -19.43
N ILE A 61 -11.28 1.47 -19.86
CA ILE A 61 -12.46 2.30 -20.10
C ILE A 61 -13.10 2.73 -18.77
N ALA A 62 -13.08 1.86 -17.75
CA ALA A 62 -13.56 2.21 -16.43
C ALA A 62 -12.76 3.36 -15.80
N LYS A 63 -11.48 3.50 -16.17
CA LYS A 63 -10.58 4.56 -15.72
C LYS A 63 -9.57 4.93 -16.82
N PRO A 64 -10.01 5.67 -17.89
CA PRO A 64 -9.15 6.06 -18.98
C PRO A 64 -7.94 6.89 -18.54
N GLY A 65 -6.79 6.69 -19.19
CA GLY A 65 -5.55 7.39 -18.86
C GLY A 65 -4.91 6.97 -17.51
N SER A 66 -5.40 5.87 -16.92
CA SER A 66 -4.83 5.29 -15.70
C SER A 66 -4.17 3.94 -15.97
N THR A 67 -3.51 3.39 -14.96
CA THR A 67 -2.93 2.04 -15.03
C THR A 67 -3.99 0.97 -14.85
N LEU A 68 -3.71 -0.26 -15.30
CA LEU A 68 -4.54 -1.44 -14.97
C LEU A 68 -4.68 -1.63 -13.46
N ALA A 69 -3.62 -1.34 -12.70
CA ALA A 69 -3.66 -1.38 -11.23
C ALA A 69 -4.66 -0.39 -10.65
N ASP A 70 -4.66 0.87 -11.13
CA ASP A 70 -5.62 1.88 -10.71
C ASP A 70 -7.06 1.49 -11.08
N ALA A 71 -7.24 0.87 -12.25
CA ALA A 71 -8.53 0.37 -12.68
C ALA A 71 -9.02 -0.81 -11.83
N LEU A 72 -8.14 -1.77 -11.49
CA LEU A 72 -8.44 -2.88 -10.57
C LEU A 72 -8.82 -2.37 -9.17
N ASN A 73 -8.17 -1.32 -8.69
CA ASN A 73 -8.48 -0.71 -7.39
C ASN A 73 -9.90 -0.09 -7.34
N THR A 74 -10.56 0.08 -8.48
CA THR A 74 -11.98 0.48 -8.52
C THR A 74 -12.93 -0.68 -8.18
N LEU A 75 -12.47 -1.93 -8.26
CA LEU A 75 -13.29 -3.09 -7.94
C LEU A 75 -13.50 -3.19 -6.42
N PRO A 76 -14.73 -3.50 -5.95
CA PRO A 76 -15.07 -3.52 -4.54
C PRO A 76 -14.18 -4.42 -3.67
N VAL A 77 -13.70 -5.54 -4.21
CA VAL A 77 -12.85 -6.53 -3.50
C VAL A 77 -11.44 -6.03 -3.21
N PHE A 78 -10.99 -4.93 -3.86
CA PHE A 78 -9.67 -4.34 -3.69
C PHE A 78 -9.65 -3.09 -2.81
N ALA A 79 -10.56 -3.00 -1.83
CA ALA A 79 -10.69 -1.84 -0.93
C ALA A 79 -9.40 -1.37 -0.28
N GLY A 80 -8.55 -2.29 0.12
CA GLY A 80 -7.31 -2.02 0.83
C GLY A 80 -6.07 -1.97 -0.06
N SER A 81 -6.26 -1.97 -1.39
CA SER A 81 -5.14 -1.85 -2.32
C SER A 81 -4.58 -0.43 -2.34
N ARG A 82 -3.28 -0.33 -2.61
CA ARG A 82 -2.61 0.95 -2.79
C ARG A 82 -2.35 1.20 -4.27
N GLY A 83 -2.53 2.42 -4.69
CA GLY A 83 -2.22 2.94 -6.01
C GLY A 83 -1.63 4.34 -5.90
N SER A 84 -1.30 4.97 -7.02
CA SER A 84 -0.70 6.31 -7.04
C SER A 84 -1.56 7.36 -6.32
N ALA A 85 -2.89 7.27 -6.42
CA ALA A 85 -3.83 8.19 -5.78
C ALA A 85 -4.09 7.91 -4.29
N SER A 86 -3.61 6.81 -3.74
CA SER A 86 -3.84 6.42 -2.34
C SER A 86 -2.55 6.21 -1.54
N ASN A 87 -1.45 6.69 -2.03
CA ASN A 87 -0.14 6.51 -1.42
C ASN A 87 0.09 7.48 -0.27
N PRO A 88 0.21 7.02 0.98
CA PRO A 88 0.55 7.91 2.08
C PRO A 88 2.02 8.33 1.97
N THR A 89 2.27 9.63 2.01
CA THR A 89 3.60 10.22 2.06
C THR A 89 4.05 10.45 3.50
N THR A 90 4.28 9.37 4.23
CA THR A 90 4.93 9.48 5.56
C THR A 90 6.40 9.13 5.43
N ALA A 91 7.24 9.65 6.31
CA ALA A 91 8.64 9.33 6.36
C ALA A 91 8.90 7.82 6.41
N GLY A 92 8.14 7.07 7.20
CA GLY A 92 8.27 5.61 7.29
C GLY A 92 7.92 4.87 6.00
N SER A 93 6.86 5.28 5.30
CA SER A 93 6.49 4.71 3.99
C SER A 93 7.47 5.12 2.91
N ALA A 94 7.93 6.37 2.94
CA ALA A 94 8.91 6.91 2.02
C ALA A 94 10.26 6.20 2.18
N ALA A 95 10.76 6.08 3.42
CA ALA A 95 12.02 5.39 3.73
C ALA A 95 12.04 3.93 3.24
N GLY A 96 10.89 3.25 3.24
CA GLY A 96 10.75 1.89 2.71
C GLY A 96 10.58 1.81 1.20
N GLY A 97 10.57 2.94 0.46
CA GLY A 97 10.37 2.96 -1.00
C GLY A 97 8.99 2.49 -1.47
N SER A 98 8.03 2.35 -0.54
CA SER A 98 6.67 1.89 -0.87
C SER A 98 5.72 3.03 -1.27
N GLY A 99 6.23 4.25 -1.31
CA GLY A 99 5.45 5.48 -1.52
C GLY A 99 4.69 5.55 -2.85
N SER A 100 5.10 4.82 -3.89
CA SER A 100 4.42 4.82 -5.19
C SER A 100 4.09 3.43 -5.71
N ALA A 101 4.29 2.39 -4.90
CA ALA A 101 4.05 1.03 -5.34
C ALA A 101 2.55 0.72 -5.44
N ASN A 102 2.14 0.18 -6.57
CA ASN A 102 0.80 -0.33 -6.80
C ASN A 102 0.70 -1.76 -6.24
N GLN A 103 0.07 -1.91 -5.09
CA GLN A 103 -0.06 -3.17 -4.38
C GLN A 103 -1.52 -3.61 -4.34
N LEU A 104 -1.79 -4.83 -4.82
CA LEU A 104 -3.12 -5.42 -4.77
C LEU A 104 -3.35 -6.11 -3.43
N ASN A 105 -4.49 -5.83 -2.80
CA ASN A 105 -4.86 -6.34 -1.49
C ASN A 105 -6.31 -6.81 -1.50
N LEU A 106 -6.51 -8.08 -1.82
CA LEU A 106 -7.85 -8.69 -1.84
C LEU A 106 -8.46 -8.70 -0.43
N ARG A 107 -9.67 -8.14 -0.33
CA ARG A 107 -10.47 -8.12 0.91
C ARG A 107 -9.78 -7.47 2.09
N ASN A 108 -8.76 -6.64 1.82
CA ASN A 108 -8.03 -5.88 2.85
C ASN A 108 -7.37 -6.73 3.96
N ILE A 109 -6.91 -7.94 3.64
CA ILE A 109 -6.26 -8.84 4.61
C ILE A 109 -4.74 -8.78 4.53
N GLY A 110 -4.19 -7.99 3.63
CA GLY A 110 -2.76 -7.77 3.42
C GLY A 110 -2.30 -8.13 2.01
N ALA A 111 -1.48 -7.26 1.40
CA ALA A 111 -1.00 -7.44 0.03
C ALA A 111 -0.14 -8.71 -0.13
N THR A 112 0.61 -9.12 0.90
CA THR A 112 1.42 -10.35 0.90
C THR A 112 0.60 -11.64 1.01
N ARG A 113 -0.74 -11.55 1.18
CA ARG A 113 -1.69 -12.67 1.19
C ARG A 113 -2.49 -12.76 -0.10
N THR A 114 -2.20 -11.89 -1.09
CA THR A 114 -2.76 -11.86 -2.43
C THR A 114 -1.66 -12.24 -3.42
N LEU A 115 -1.77 -13.40 -4.06
CA LEU A 115 -0.76 -13.83 -5.03
C LEU A 115 -0.97 -13.12 -6.37
N VAL A 116 0.09 -12.53 -6.92
CA VAL A 116 0.10 -11.90 -8.24
C VAL A 116 0.88 -12.79 -9.21
N LEU A 117 0.28 -13.08 -10.36
CA LEU A 117 0.83 -13.91 -11.41
C LEU A 117 0.81 -13.17 -12.75
N MET A 118 1.70 -13.54 -13.64
CA MET A 118 1.69 -13.22 -15.06
C MET A 118 1.73 -14.53 -15.84
N ASP A 119 0.68 -14.81 -16.63
CA ASP A 119 0.49 -16.09 -17.35
C ASP A 119 0.58 -17.34 -16.44
N GLY A 120 0.07 -17.22 -15.21
CA GLY A 120 0.15 -18.31 -14.23
C GLY A 120 1.51 -18.48 -13.55
N LYS A 121 2.52 -17.68 -13.92
CA LYS A 121 3.87 -17.72 -13.34
C LYS A 121 4.01 -16.67 -12.24
N ARG A 122 4.76 -17.00 -11.18
CA ARG A 122 5.02 -16.09 -10.07
C ARG A 122 5.86 -14.89 -10.52
N ILE A 123 5.48 -13.72 -10.03
CA ILE A 123 6.29 -12.50 -10.12
C ILE A 123 7.13 -12.40 -8.85
N PRO A 124 8.44 -12.10 -8.93
CA PRO A 124 9.27 -11.92 -7.75
C PRO A 124 8.74 -10.77 -6.88
N PRO A 125 8.89 -10.84 -5.55
CA PRO A 125 8.66 -9.69 -4.69
C PRO A 125 9.49 -8.50 -5.16
N THR A 126 8.84 -7.37 -5.35
CA THR A 126 9.49 -6.15 -5.87
C THR A 126 9.77 -5.13 -4.78
N LEU A 127 9.11 -5.30 -3.63
CA LEU A 127 9.31 -4.50 -2.44
C LEU A 127 10.05 -5.31 -1.36
N TYR A 128 10.78 -4.61 -0.52
CA TYR A 128 11.56 -5.22 0.56
C TYR A 128 10.73 -6.08 1.52
N ASN A 129 9.45 -5.75 1.72
CA ASN A 129 8.52 -6.46 2.60
C ASN A 129 7.85 -7.68 1.98
N GLY A 130 8.21 -8.07 0.76
CA GLY A 130 7.67 -9.23 0.07
C GLY A 130 6.44 -8.97 -0.80
N ALA A 131 5.93 -7.75 -0.85
CA ALA A 131 4.82 -7.40 -1.75
C ALA A 131 5.29 -7.18 -3.21
N VAL A 132 4.35 -7.29 -4.14
CA VAL A 132 4.58 -7.06 -5.58
C VAL A 132 4.02 -5.70 -5.97
N ASP A 133 4.84 -4.90 -6.65
CA ASP A 133 4.41 -3.71 -7.39
C ASP A 133 3.98 -4.13 -8.79
N VAL A 134 2.68 -4.08 -9.06
CA VAL A 134 2.12 -4.55 -10.34
C VAL A 134 2.39 -3.63 -11.53
N ASP A 135 3.06 -2.49 -11.33
CA ASP A 135 3.55 -1.66 -12.43
C ASP A 135 4.66 -2.37 -13.27
N LEU A 136 5.14 -3.51 -12.83
CA LEU A 136 6.03 -4.38 -13.64
C LEU A 136 5.30 -5.02 -14.84
N ILE A 137 3.97 -5.16 -14.78
CA ILE A 137 3.16 -5.85 -15.78
C ILE A 137 3.03 -4.98 -17.04
N PRO A 138 3.33 -5.49 -18.26
CA PRO A 138 3.26 -4.74 -19.50
C PRO A 138 1.81 -4.53 -19.96
N GLN A 139 1.20 -3.39 -19.60
CA GLN A 139 -0.24 -3.14 -19.73
C GLN A 139 -0.76 -3.27 -21.18
N GLN A 140 0.05 -2.89 -22.17
CA GLN A 140 -0.33 -2.93 -23.60
C GLN A 140 -0.54 -4.35 -24.14
N PHE A 141 0.07 -5.34 -23.51
CA PHE A 141 -0.02 -6.75 -23.89
C PHE A 141 -0.99 -7.55 -23.02
N VAL A 142 -1.53 -6.97 -21.93
CA VAL A 142 -2.52 -7.66 -21.10
C VAL A 142 -3.82 -7.81 -21.89
N GLU A 143 -4.23 -9.04 -22.18
CA GLU A 143 -5.51 -9.39 -22.78
C GLU A 143 -6.64 -9.24 -21.76
N ARG A 144 -6.42 -9.81 -20.57
CA ARG A 144 -7.38 -9.80 -19.47
C ARG A 144 -6.70 -10.00 -18.12
N VAL A 145 -7.45 -9.70 -17.08
CA VAL A 145 -7.05 -9.98 -15.70
C VAL A 145 -8.08 -10.92 -15.07
N ASP A 146 -7.61 -12.06 -14.59
CA ASP A 146 -8.41 -13.03 -13.86
C ASP A 146 -8.22 -12.80 -12.36
N VAL A 147 -9.30 -12.49 -11.65
CA VAL A 147 -9.32 -12.30 -10.21
C VAL A 147 -10.06 -13.47 -9.57
N VAL A 148 -9.31 -14.39 -8.95
CA VAL A 148 -9.86 -15.51 -8.20
C VAL A 148 -9.94 -15.13 -6.74
N THR A 149 -11.14 -15.12 -6.18
CA THR A 149 -11.37 -14.80 -4.78
C THR A 149 -11.59 -16.07 -3.96
N GLY A 150 -10.82 -16.23 -2.88
CA GLY A 150 -10.82 -17.43 -2.03
C GLY A 150 -9.48 -18.16 -2.07
N GLY A 151 -9.27 -19.08 -1.15
CA GLY A 151 -8.03 -19.81 -1.02
C GLY A 151 -7.77 -20.76 -2.20
N VAL A 152 -6.60 -20.64 -2.81
CA VAL A 152 -6.15 -21.48 -3.93
C VAL A 152 -4.67 -21.87 -3.82
N SER A 153 -4.13 -21.90 -2.59
CA SER A 153 -2.75 -22.32 -2.35
C SER A 153 -2.47 -23.76 -2.79
N ALA A 154 -3.45 -24.64 -2.79
CA ALA A 154 -3.30 -26.00 -3.31
C ALA A 154 -2.96 -26.02 -4.82
N VAL A 155 -3.40 -25.02 -5.58
CA VAL A 155 -3.15 -24.91 -7.03
C VAL A 155 -1.89 -24.10 -7.32
N TYR A 156 -1.72 -22.92 -6.66
CA TYR A 156 -0.69 -21.95 -6.99
C TYR A 156 0.40 -21.77 -5.93
N GLY A 157 0.36 -22.56 -4.83
CA GLY A 157 1.34 -22.49 -3.74
C GLY A 157 1.06 -21.37 -2.73
N SER A 158 2.08 -21.06 -1.92
CA SER A 158 2.02 -20.03 -0.87
C SER A 158 1.51 -18.67 -1.37
N ASP A 159 1.01 -17.86 -0.44
CA ASP A 159 0.55 -16.48 -0.64
C ASP A 159 -0.84 -16.34 -1.29
N ALA A 160 -1.39 -17.42 -1.88
CA ALA A 160 -2.73 -17.44 -2.46
C ALA A 160 -3.82 -17.71 -1.40
N MET A 161 -3.76 -17.00 -0.26
CA MET A 161 -4.67 -17.21 0.88
C MET A 161 -6.02 -16.51 0.68
N THR A 162 -6.00 -15.27 0.20
CA THR A 162 -7.20 -14.47 -0.07
C THR A 162 -7.63 -14.59 -1.52
N GLY A 163 -6.73 -14.99 -2.37
CA GLY A 163 -6.95 -15.20 -3.79
C GLY A 163 -5.71 -14.96 -4.64
N VAL A 164 -5.95 -14.95 -5.95
CA VAL A 164 -4.94 -14.76 -6.99
C VAL A 164 -5.40 -13.68 -7.95
N VAL A 165 -4.49 -12.85 -8.39
CA VAL A 165 -4.66 -11.93 -9.52
C VAL A 165 -3.68 -12.34 -10.60
N ASN A 166 -4.19 -12.86 -11.70
CA ASN A 166 -3.38 -13.35 -12.81
C ASN A 166 -3.59 -12.48 -14.05
N TYR A 167 -2.52 -11.86 -14.51
CA TYR A 167 -2.49 -11.07 -15.73
C TYR A 167 -2.16 -12.00 -16.89
N ILE A 168 -3.07 -12.09 -17.85
CA ILE A 168 -2.92 -12.91 -19.05
C ILE A 168 -2.45 -12.01 -20.19
N ILE A 169 -1.33 -12.36 -20.75
CA ILE A 169 -0.69 -11.63 -21.85
C ILE A 169 -1.21 -12.17 -23.20
N ASP A 170 -1.46 -11.27 -24.15
CA ASP A 170 -1.79 -11.61 -25.53
C ASP A 170 -0.51 -11.98 -26.30
N HIS A 171 -0.22 -13.27 -26.39
CA HIS A 171 0.97 -13.81 -27.07
C HIS A 171 0.82 -13.94 -28.61
N LYS A 172 -0.26 -13.43 -29.14
CA LYS A 172 -0.57 -13.49 -30.59
C LYS A 172 -0.86 -12.13 -31.19
N PHE A 173 -0.54 -11.10 -30.46
CA PHE A 173 -0.75 -9.75 -30.92
C PHE A 173 0.03 -9.50 -32.23
N ASN A 174 -0.66 -9.04 -33.26
CA ASN A 174 -0.06 -8.64 -34.52
C ASN A 174 -0.50 -7.21 -34.84
N GLY A 175 0.46 -6.35 -35.20
CA GLY A 175 0.18 -4.97 -35.49
C GLY A 175 0.91 -4.00 -34.55
N ILE A 176 0.39 -2.79 -34.48
CA ILE A 176 0.92 -1.72 -33.61
C ILE A 176 -0.23 -1.17 -32.77
N LYS A 177 -0.06 -1.17 -31.45
CA LYS A 177 -0.90 -0.38 -30.52
C LYS A 177 -0.11 0.83 -30.07
N ALA A 178 -0.76 1.98 -29.99
CA ALA A 178 -0.18 3.18 -29.39
C ALA A 178 -1.25 3.87 -28.51
N ASP A 179 -0.84 4.40 -27.36
CA ASP A 179 -1.69 5.19 -26.47
C ASP A 179 -0.89 6.41 -25.99
N ALA A 180 -1.54 7.57 -25.99
CA ALA A 180 -1.00 8.78 -25.39
C ALA A 180 -2.11 9.52 -24.66
N SER A 181 -1.86 9.95 -23.42
CA SER A 181 -2.83 10.66 -22.63
C SER A 181 -2.22 11.70 -21.73
N TYR A 182 -3.01 12.71 -21.41
CA TYR A 182 -2.69 13.74 -20.44
C TYR A 182 -3.89 13.99 -19.53
N GLY A 183 -3.62 14.18 -18.26
CA GLY A 183 -4.65 14.48 -17.26
C GLY A 183 -4.21 15.54 -16.25
N VAL A 184 -5.18 16.24 -15.67
CA VAL A 184 -4.97 17.31 -14.71
C VAL A 184 -6.17 17.44 -13.77
N SER A 185 -5.95 17.80 -12.50
CA SER A 185 -7.04 18.12 -11.57
C SER A 185 -7.68 19.47 -11.89
N GLN A 186 -8.87 19.71 -11.36
CA GLN A 186 -9.54 21.02 -11.46
C GLN A 186 -8.69 22.16 -10.88
N LEU A 187 -7.81 21.89 -9.93
CA LEU A 187 -6.93 22.86 -9.29
C LEU A 187 -5.65 23.13 -10.09
N GLY A 188 -5.45 22.44 -11.24
CA GLY A 188 -4.29 22.59 -12.10
C GLY A 188 -3.05 21.84 -11.63
N ASP A 189 -3.20 20.93 -10.69
CA ASP A 189 -2.15 20.07 -10.15
C ASP A 189 -2.36 18.58 -10.48
N ALA A 190 -1.56 17.68 -9.88
CA ALA A 190 -1.61 16.23 -10.07
C ALA A 190 -1.57 15.84 -11.57
N ASN A 191 -0.77 16.57 -12.36
CA ASN A 191 -0.63 16.28 -13.78
C ASN A 191 -0.15 14.84 -13.99
N LYS A 192 -0.72 14.17 -14.99
CA LYS A 192 -0.35 12.82 -15.40
C LYS A 192 -0.19 12.76 -16.90
N SER A 193 0.95 12.26 -17.34
CA SER A 193 1.25 12.00 -18.74
C SER A 193 1.54 10.52 -18.92
N ASN A 194 0.97 9.91 -19.94
CA ASN A 194 1.26 8.55 -20.35
C ASN A 194 1.49 8.48 -21.85
N ALA A 195 2.47 7.68 -22.28
CA ALA A 195 2.72 7.35 -23.67
C ALA A 195 3.22 5.91 -23.75
N SER A 196 2.63 5.13 -24.65
CA SER A 196 3.00 3.72 -24.83
C SER A 196 2.88 3.29 -26.28
N VAL A 197 3.72 2.32 -26.65
CA VAL A 197 3.69 1.65 -27.94
C VAL A 197 3.95 0.16 -27.76
N ALA A 198 3.20 -0.65 -28.46
CA ALA A 198 3.39 -2.09 -28.56
C ALA A 198 3.37 -2.50 -30.03
N TRP A 199 4.26 -3.41 -30.38
CA TRP A 199 4.41 -4.00 -31.70
C TRP A 199 4.46 -5.51 -31.60
N GLY A 200 3.79 -6.20 -32.53
CA GLY A 200 3.87 -7.64 -32.65
C GLY A 200 3.82 -8.06 -34.11
N ALA A 201 4.58 -9.08 -34.48
CA ALA A 201 4.60 -9.58 -35.85
C ALA A 201 5.09 -11.04 -35.93
N LYS A 202 4.57 -11.76 -36.93
CA LYS A 202 5.14 -13.03 -37.40
C LYS A 202 6.32 -12.78 -38.31
N VAL A 203 7.44 -13.41 -38.04
CA VAL A 203 8.69 -13.28 -38.77
C VAL A 203 9.08 -14.65 -39.37
N GLY A 204 8.90 -14.78 -40.66
CA GLY A 204 9.13 -16.06 -41.35
C GLY A 204 8.14 -17.16 -40.91
N THR A 205 8.59 -18.41 -40.92
CA THR A 205 7.79 -19.57 -40.55
C THR A 205 8.12 -19.92 -39.08
N GLY A 206 7.13 -19.79 -38.19
CA GLY A 206 7.22 -20.28 -36.80
C GLY A 206 7.77 -19.31 -35.76
N LEU A 207 8.29 -18.12 -36.12
CA LEU A 207 8.72 -17.11 -35.14
C LEU A 207 7.66 -15.99 -35.02
N HIS A 208 7.27 -15.70 -33.80
CA HIS A 208 6.45 -14.51 -33.47
C HIS A 208 7.23 -13.64 -32.49
N LEU A 209 7.28 -12.35 -32.71
CA LEU A 209 7.98 -11.37 -31.89
C LEU A 209 7.03 -10.31 -31.41
N GLU A 210 7.19 -9.91 -30.16
CA GLU A 210 6.48 -8.80 -29.53
C GLU A 210 7.46 -7.89 -28.81
N ALA A 211 7.23 -6.58 -28.88
CA ALA A 211 8.00 -5.59 -28.16
C ALA A 211 7.12 -4.40 -27.75
N GLY A 212 7.35 -3.84 -26.57
CA GLY A 212 6.60 -2.70 -26.07
C GLY A 212 7.39 -1.82 -25.14
N LEU A 213 7.02 -0.55 -25.15
CA LEU A 213 7.56 0.50 -24.29
C LEU A 213 6.40 1.31 -23.73
N GLU A 214 6.50 1.69 -22.46
CA GLU A 214 5.58 2.61 -21.80
C GLU A 214 6.36 3.62 -20.97
N TYR A 215 5.95 4.88 -21.05
CA TYR A 215 6.43 5.98 -20.22
C TYR A 215 5.25 6.60 -19.50
N ARG A 216 5.39 6.80 -18.17
CA ARG A 216 4.40 7.45 -17.32
C ARG A 216 5.08 8.44 -16.39
N LYS A 217 4.49 9.63 -16.28
CA LYS A 217 4.89 10.65 -15.32
C LYS A 217 3.67 11.19 -14.58
N GLU A 218 3.78 11.31 -13.26
CA GLU A 218 2.78 11.91 -12.38
C GLU A 218 3.47 12.94 -11.48
N ASP A 219 2.97 14.17 -11.49
CA ASP A 219 3.62 15.27 -10.75
C ASP A 219 3.24 15.26 -9.25
N GLY A 220 2.27 14.44 -8.84
CA GLY A 220 1.84 14.34 -7.44
C GLY A 220 1.13 15.59 -6.91
N ILE A 221 1.03 15.70 -5.59
CA ILE A 221 0.55 16.87 -4.86
C ILE A 221 1.49 17.07 -3.68
N ASP A 222 2.27 18.15 -3.71
CA ASP A 222 3.41 18.34 -2.82
C ASP A 222 3.03 18.74 -1.40
N ARG A 223 1.81 19.26 -1.19
CA ARG A 223 1.33 19.75 0.10
C ARG A 223 -0.10 19.31 0.36
N ARG A 224 -0.40 19.00 1.61
CA ARG A 224 -1.77 18.75 2.07
C ARG A 224 -2.60 20.03 2.11
N SER A 225 -1.96 21.18 2.38
CA SER A 225 -2.60 22.49 2.34
C SER A 225 -3.11 22.91 0.96
N ASP A 226 -2.70 22.22 -0.13
CA ASP A 226 -3.27 22.44 -1.47
C ASP A 226 -4.71 21.89 -1.58
N ARG A 227 -5.24 21.33 -0.48
CA ARG A 227 -6.64 20.91 -0.33
C ARG A 227 -7.25 21.54 0.91
N ASP A 228 -8.09 22.54 0.71
CA ASP A 228 -8.71 23.34 1.80
C ASP A 228 -9.47 22.48 2.81
N TRP A 229 -10.09 21.38 2.36
CA TRP A 229 -10.81 20.44 3.21
C TRP A 229 -9.89 19.61 4.12
N LEU A 230 -8.57 19.56 3.87
CA LEU A 230 -7.57 18.85 4.69
C LEU A 230 -6.89 19.74 5.76
N ASN A 231 -7.47 20.85 6.15
CA ASN A 231 -6.90 21.83 7.07
C ASN A 231 -6.47 21.23 8.42
N GLN A 232 -5.22 20.76 8.51
CA GLN A 232 -4.53 20.15 9.67
C GLN A 232 -5.47 19.33 10.57
N VAL A 233 -6.07 18.31 9.97
CA VAL A 233 -6.97 17.38 10.64
C VAL A 233 -6.23 16.49 11.64
N GLY A 234 -6.79 16.32 12.81
CA GLY A 234 -6.27 15.41 13.83
C GLY A 234 -7.29 15.11 14.92
N VAL A 235 -6.87 14.40 15.94
CA VAL A 235 -7.72 13.97 17.05
C VAL A 235 -7.22 14.56 18.35
N THR A 236 -8.12 15.10 19.15
CA THR A 236 -7.89 15.59 20.51
C THR A 236 -8.66 14.77 21.53
N GLY A 237 -8.39 14.97 22.82
CA GLY A 237 -8.98 14.18 23.88
C GLY A 237 -8.08 13.02 24.31
N ALA A 238 -8.55 12.21 25.25
CA ALA A 238 -7.84 11.07 25.84
C ALA A 238 -8.51 9.70 25.54
N GLY A 239 -9.61 9.69 24.79
CA GLY A 239 -10.36 8.48 24.48
C GLY A 239 -11.07 7.84 25.65
N THR A 240 -11.36 8.60 26.69
CA THR A 240 -12.10 8.14 27.89
C THR A 240 -13.50 8.75 27.90
N ALA A 241 -14.39 8.20 28.72
CA ALA A 241 -15.74 8.74 28.89
C ALA A 241 -15.74 10.21 29.39
N ALA A 242 -14.76 10.56 30.25
CA ALA A 242 -14.61 11.93 30.77
C ALA A 242 -13.95 12.90 29.77
N ASN A 243 -13.15 12.39 28.83
CA ASN A 243 -12.43 13.16 27.82
C ASN A 243 -12.38 12.35 26.52
N PRO A 244 -13.51 12.25 25.77
CA PRO A 244 -13.57 11.44 24.57
C PRO A 244 -12.70 12.02 23.45
N TYR A 245 -12.34 11.17 22.50
CA TYR A 245 -11.69 11.62 21.28
C TYR A 245 -12.62 12.49 20.43
N VAL A 246 -12.08 13.59 19.92
CA VAL A 246 -12.78 14.54 19.05
C VAL A 246 -11.94 14.80 17.80
N LEU A 247 -12.55 14.64 16.63
CA LEU A 247 -11.94 15.04 15.36
C LEU A 247 -11.99 16.57 15.26
N GLN A 248 -10.84 17.18 14.99
CA GLN A 248 -10.69 18.63 14.88
C GLN A 248 -9.83 19.01 13.68
N THR A 249 -10.02 20.21 13.18
CA THR A 249 -9.24 20.83 12.11
C THR A 249 -8.46 22.03 12.64
N ASN A 250 -7.56 22.57 11.83
CA ASN A 250 -6.69 23.69 12.15
C ASN A 250 -5.88 23.47 13.44
N LEU A 251 -5.47 22.22 13.68
CA LEU A 251 -4.66 21.86 14.83
C LEU A 251 -3.24 22.39 14.68
N ARG A 252 -2.70 22.89 15.78
CA ARG A 252 -1.36 23.50 15.89
C ARG A 252 -0.59 22.85 17.03
N GLN A 253 0.72 22.75 16.85
CA GLN A 253 1.68 22.35 17.87
C GLN A 253 2.08 23.58 18.69
N LYS A 254 1.50 23.77 19.85
CA LYS A 254 1.77 24.91 20.74
C LYS A 254 3.25 25.07 21.07
N THR A 255 3.96 23.96 21.24
CA THR A 255 5.37 23.93 21.65
C THR A 255 6.36 24.20 20.51
N PHE A 256 5.92 24.21 19.26
CA PHE A 256 6.79 24.31 18.08
C PHE A 256 6.29 25.35 17.08
N PRO A 257 6.29 26.67 17.40
CA PRO A 257 6.01 27.68 16.38
C PRO A 257 7.13 27.75 15.34
N PHE A 258 6.82 28.25 14.15
CA PHE A 258 7.81 28.47 13.09
C PHE A 258 8.87 29.52 13.43
N GLY A 259 8.54 30.49 14.27
CA GLY A 259 9.48 31.51 14.77
C GLY A 259 10.40 31.00 15.88
N GLY A 260 10.04 29.87 16.47
CA GLY A 260 10.69 29.33 17.67
C GLY A 260 10.09 29.88 18.97
N LEU A 261 9.98 29.05 19.99
CA LEU A 261 9.46 29.36 21.30
C LEU A 261 10.53 29.21 22.36
N ILE A 262 10.73 30.23 23.18
CA ILE A 262 11.52 30.11 24.41
C ILE A 262 10.67 29.36 25.43
N THR A 263 11.08 28.15 25.80
CA THR A 263 10.29 27.20 26.63
C THR A 263 10.59 27.32 28.11
N SER A 264 11.75 27.90 28.46
CA SER A 264 12.17 28.04 29.87
C SER A 264 13.06 29.27 30.04
N GLY A 265 13.11 29.79 31.27
CA GLY A 265 13.92 30.95 31.66
C GLY A 265 13.16 32.26 31.64
N ALA A 266 13.88 33.39 31.79
CA ALA A 266 13.29 34.72 31.99
C ALA A 266 12.40 35.17 30.82
N LEU A 267 12.66 34.70 29.61
CA LEU A 267 11.93 35.06 28.38
C LEU A 267 10.95 33.91 27.96
N SER A 268 10.60 33.01 28.88
CA SER A 268 9.68 31.91 28.58
C SER A 268 8.34 32.45 28.04
N GLY A 269 7.79 31.80 27.02
CA GLY A 269 6.55 32.20 26.37
C GLY A 269 6.73 33.27 25.29
N GLN A 270 7.97 33.63 24.93
CA GLN A 270 8.26 34.53 23.81
C GLN A 270 8.60 33.76 22.55
N THR A 271 8.24 34.28 21.40
CA THR A 271 8.55 33.78 20.05
C THR A 271 9.21 34.86 19.20
N PHE A 272 9.84 34.45 18.08
CA PHE A 272 10.50 35.42 17.18
C PHE A 272 9.70 35.59 15.89
N LYS A 273 9.52 36.84 15.45
CA LYS A 273 8.99 37.22 14.14
C LYS A 273 10.06 37.06 13.05
N SER A 274 9.66 37.17 11.77
CA SER A 274 10.54 37.00 10.60
C SER A 274 11.79 37.93 10.55
N ASN A 275 11.81 39.01 11.29
CA ASN A 275 12.95 39.92 11.40
C ASN A 275 13.77 39.72 12.69
N GLY A 276 13.59 38.57 13.39
CA GLY A 276 14.26 38.31 14.67
C GLY A 276 13.73 39.11 15.86
N VAL A 277 12.61 39.82 15.71
CA VAL A 277 11.97 40.58 16.78
C VAL A 277 11.22 39.63 17.72
N LEU A 278 11.54 39.75 19.01
CA LEU A 278 10.88 39.03 20.09
C LEU A 278 9.45 39.53 20.31
N SER A 279 8.49 38.64 20.44
CA SER A 279 7.08 38.93 20.71
C SER A 279 6.44 37.85 21.58
N PRO A 280 5.40 38.19 22.36
CA PRO A 280 4.64 37.19 23.07
C PRO A 280 4.07 36.14 22.11
N PHE A 281 4.14 34.85 22.51
CA PHE A 281 3.48 33.77 21.80
C PHE A 281 1.95 33.91 21.95
N VAL A 282 1.23 33.91 20.83
CA VAL A 282 -0.23 33.96 20.82
C VAL A 282 -0.76 32.50 20.81
N ALA A 283 -1.29 32.09 21.96
CA ALA A 283 -1.88 30.76 22.10
C ALA A 283 -3.22 30.68 21.36
N GLY A 284 -3.48 29.52 20.73
CA GLY A 284 -4.79 29.18 20.18
C GLY A 284 -5.79 28.72 21.27
N THR A 285 -6.91 28.16 20.82
CA THR A 285 -7.93 27.59 21.72
C THR A 285 -7.44 26.24 22.27
N PRO A 286 -7.40 26.04 23.59
CA PRO A 286 -6.99 24.78 24.19
C PRO A 286 -7.90 23.62 23.77
N THR A 287 -7.32 22.45 23.53
CA THR A 287 -8.05 21.24 23.12
C THR A 287 -8.23 20.22 24.25
N GLY A 288 -7.72 20.50 25.46
CA GLY A 288 -7.63 19.49 26.54
C GLY A 288 -6.49 18.49 26.34
N THR A 289 -5.82 18.49 25.18
CA THR A 289 -4.60 17.72 24.90
C THR A 289 -3.38 18.62 25.09
N ALA A 290 -2.46 18.23 25.94
CA ALA A 290 -1.24 19.01 26.18
C ALA A 290 -0.46 19.23 24.87
N ALA A 291 0.09 20.43 24.69
CA ALA A 291 0.85 20.84 23.52
C ALA A 291 0.08 20.99 22.19
N ILE A 292 -1.25 20.76 22.14
CA ILE A 292 -2.08 20.90 20.94
C ILE A 292 -3.15 21.96 21.18
N GLU A 293 -3.31 22.85 20.19
CA GLU A 293 -4.31 23.93 20.21
C GLU A 293 -4.98 24.07 18.85
N VAL A 294 -6.12 24.76 18.78
CA VAL A 294 -6.79 25.13 17.54
C VAL A 294 -6.42 26.58 17.21
N GLY A 295 -5.75 26.78 16.07
CA GLY A 295 -5.22 28.10 15.68
C GLY A 295 -4.05 28.55 16.54
N GLY A 296 -3.79 29.88 16.60
CA GLY A 296 -2.65 30.45 17.30
C GLY A 296 -1.37 30.43 16.50
N ASP A 297 -0.25 30.80 17.17
CA ASP A 297 1.10 30.88 16.57
C ASP A 297 1.81 29.51 16.46
N GLY A 298 1.18 28.42 16.97
CA GLY A 298 1.73 27.07 16.94
C GLY A 298 2.01 26.58 15.52
N GLY A 299 3.06 25.79 15.35
CA GLY A 299 3.43 25.23 14.05
C GLY A 299 2.59 24.01 13.67
N TYR A 300 2.74 23.55 12.44
CA TYR A 300 2.04 22.37 11.91
C TYR A 300 2.86 21.71 10.81
N TRP A 301 2.58 20.44 10.60
CA TRP A 301 3.10 19.73 9.42
C TRP A 301 2.26 20.02 8.18
N ASP A 302 2.94 20.02 7.04
CA ASP A 302 2.34 20.11 5.71
C ASP A 302 3.07 19.16 4.77
N SER A 303 2.89 17.86 5.01
CA SER A 303 3.52 16.82 4.20
C SER A 303 2.89 16.72 2.82
N GLY A 304 3.55 15.99 1.90
CA GLY A 304 2.98 15.69 0.59
C GLY A 304 1.67 14.91 0.71
N LEU A 305 0.76 15.12 -0.22
CA LEU A 305 -0.49 14.39 -0.32
C LEU A 305 -0.38 13.22 -1.27
N LEU A 306 0.23 13.41 -2.44
CA LEU A 306 0.53 12.38 -3.43
C LEU A 306 2.00 12.49 -3.85
N ALA A 307 2.68 11.36 -3.97
CA ALA A 307 4.06 11.30 -4.42
C ALA A 307 4.18 11.62 -5.92
N GLN A 308 5.28 12.24 -6.30
CA GLN A 308 5.69 12.36 -7.70
C GLN A 308 6.19 11.00 -8.18
N LEU A 309 5.93 10.66 -9.44
CA LEU A 309 6.27 9.37 -10.03
C LEU A 309 6.75 9.54 -11.46
N GLU A 310 7.81 8.83 -11.83
CA GLU A 310 8.18 8.56 -13.22
C GLU A 310 8.43 7.06 -13.37
N ALA A 311 7.81 6.43 -14.38
CA ALA A 311 7.98 5.00 -14.66
C ALA A 311 8.24 4.78 -16.15
N ARG A 312 9.12 3.84 -16.45
CA ARG A 312 9.47 3.37 -17.79
C ARG A 312 9.38 1.87 -17.79
N GLN A 313 8.50 1.32 -18.60
CA GLN A 313 8.32 -0.12 -18.75
C GLN A 313 8.86 -0.57 -20.09
N LEU A 314 9.44 -1.76 -20.10
CA LEU A 314 9.94 -2.45 -21.27
C LEU A 314 9.36 -3.86 -21.29
N PHE A 315 8.91 -4.31 -22.44
CA PHE A 315 8.49 -5.68 -22.67
C PHE A 315 9.08 -6.20 -23.96
N GLY A 316 9.46 -7.45 -23.99
CA GLY A 316 9.86 -8.18 -25.19
C GLY A 316 9.58 -9.66 -25.05
N ARG A 317 9.05 -10.27 -26.13
CA ARG A 317 8.78 -11.70 -26.20
C ARG A 317 9.10 -12.24 -27.58
N ALA A 318 9.62 -13.45 -27.59
CA ALA A 318 9.83 -14.26 -28.78
C ALA A 318 9.21 -15.64 -28.56
N ASP A 319 8.33 -16.05 -29.43
CA ASP A 319 7.71 -17.38 -29.48
C ASP A 319 8.18 -18.09 -30.75
N TYR A 320 8.60 -19.33 -30.61
CA TYR A 320 9.08 -20.13 -31.73
C TYR A 320 8.39 -21.49 -31.78
N GLU A 321 7.75 -21.77 -32.89
CA GLU A 321 7.13 -23.07 -33.17
C GLU A 321 8.22 -24.09 -33.57
N LEU A 322 8.66 -24.94 -32.62
CA LEU A 322 9.59 -26.03 -32.88
C LEU A 322 8.97 -27.15 -33.72
N SER A 323 7.68 -27.36 -33.53
CA SER A 323 6.83 -28.26 -34.29
C SER A 323 5.37 -27.85 -34.13
N ASN A 324 4.43 -28.48 -34.84
CA ASN A 324 3.00 -28.23 -34.69
C ASN A 324 2.45 -28.38 -33.26
N ASP A 325 3.16 -29.15 -32.43
CA ASP A 325 2.75 -29.49 -31.09
C ASP A 325 3.70 -28.99 -30.00
N ILE A 326 4.81 -28.32 -30.34
CA ILE A 326 5.83 -27.89 -29.39
C ILE A 326 6.23 -26.42 -29.69
N HIS A 327 6.11 -25.58 -28.68
CA HIS A 327 6.49 -24.17 -28.70
C HIS A 327 7.58 -23.90 -27.67
N ALA A 328 8.54 -23.05 -28.01
CA ALA A 328 9.49 -22.48 -27.08
C ALA A 328 9.32 -20.97 -27.03
N TYR A 329 9.51 -20.38 -25.89
CA TYR A 329 9.41 -18.94 -25.76
C TYR A 329 10.46 -18.35 -24.80
N ALA A 330 10.75 -17.07 -25.01
CA ALA A 330 11.54 -16.26 -24.11
C ALA A 330 10.90 -14.88 -23.97
N GLN A 331 10.78 -14.38 -22.75
CA GLN A 331 10.12 -13.14 -22.42
C GLN A 331 10.94 -12.33 -21.43
N VAL A 332 10.99 -11.02 -21.61
CA VAL A 332 11.57 -10.09 -20.65
C VAL A 332 10.57 -8.99 -20.33
N SER A 333 10.40 -8.69 -19.05
CA SER A 333 9.64 -7.53 -18.56
C SER A 333 10.53 -6.72 -17.64
N GLY A 334 10.58 -5.41 -17.82
CA GLY A 334 11.38 -4.49 -17.03
C GLY A 334 10.58 -3.27 -16.61
N ASN A 335 10.82 -2.78 -15.39
CA ASN A 335 10.26 -1.53 -14.89
C ASN A 335 11.35 -0.73 -14.18
N LEU A 336 11.56 0.50 -14.65
CA LEU A 336 12.42 1.50 -14.04
C LEU A 336 11.52 2.60 -13.51
N LYS A 337 11.48 2.76 -12.19
CA LYS A 337 10.53 3.65 -11.53
C LYS A 337 11.25 4.52 -10.53
N THR A 338 11.06 5.82 -10.63
CA THR A 338 11.51 6.79 -9.64
C THR A 338 10.30 7.41 -8.97
N ASN A 339 10.43 7.70 -7.67
CA ASN A 339 9.41 8.44 -6.98
C ASN A 339 10.01 9.40 -5.95
N THR A 340 9.41 10.57 -5.82
CA THR A 340 9.76 11.58 -4.82
C THR A 340 8.58 11.82 -3.89
N SER A 341 8.83 11.68 -2.59
CA SER A 341 7.84 11.91 -1.54
C SER A 341 8.32 12.98 -0.57
N PHE A 342 7.47 13.98 -0.30
CA PHE A 342 7.73 15.02 0.70
C PHE A 342 7.08 14.62 2.03
N ALA A 343 7.93 14.36 3.02
CA ALA A 343 7.49 13.92 4.33
C ALA A 343 7.36 15.08 5.33
N GLU A 344 7.89 14.91 6.51
CA GLU A 344 7.74 15.84 7.63
C GLU A 344 8.79 16.95 7.62
N THR A 345 8.50 18.03 8.35
CA THR A 345 9.46 19.10 8.65
C THR A 345 10.22 18.74 9.93
N ASN A 346 11.52 18.96 9.92
CA ASN A 346 12.37 18.77 11.11
C ASN A 346 11.95 19.67 12.27
N GLN A 347 12.23 19.24 13.50
CA GLN A 347 11.90 19.97 14.73
C GLN A 347 13.10 20.09 15.64
N LEU A 348 13.22 21.24 16.33
CA LEU A 348 14.00 21.39 17.54
C LEU A 348 13.07 21.20 18.74
N ASN A 349 13.36 20.22 19.60
CA ASN A 349 12.52 19.92 20.75
C ASN A 349 13.26 20.26 22.03
N ASN A 350 12.91 21.36 22.64
CA ASN A 350 13.42 21.84 23.92
C ASN A 350 14.96 21.80 24.02
N VAL A 351 15.64 22.27 22.96
CA VAL A 351 17.10 22.38 22.96
C VAL A 351 17.56 23.49 23.91
N SER A 352 18.75 23.31 24.51
CA SER A 352 19.36 24.35 25.37
C SER A 352 20.19 25.31 24.52
N LEU A 353 19.92 26.59 24.61
CA LEU A 353 20.72 27.66 23.97
C LEU A 353 21.40 28.52 25.02
N ARG A 354 22.62 28.97 24.76
CA ARG A 354 23.30 29.92 25.66
C ARG A 354 22.64 31.28 25.65
N ARG A 355 22.58 31.94 26.81
CA ARG A 355 22.16 33.35 26.86
C ARG A 355 23.09 34.28 26.04
N THR A 356 24.34 33.88 25.83
CA THR A 356 25.36 34.56 25.04
C THR A 356 25.44 34.04 23.61
N ASN A 357 24.42 33.29 23.10
CA ASN A 357 24.40 32.81 21.73
C ASN A 357 24.59 33.99 20.77
N ALA A 358 25.52 33.87 19.84
CA ALA A 358 25.94 34.93 18.95
C ALA A 358 24.83 35.50 18.04
N PHE A 359 23.76 34.73 17.80
CA PHE A 359 22.58 35.16 17.03
C PHE A 359 21.47 35.78 17.86
N LEU A 360 21.52 35.66 19.21
CA LEU A 360 20.54 36.32 20.06
C LEU A 360 20.89 37.80 20.16
N PRO A 361 19.99 38.75 19.76
CA PRO A 361 20.27 40.17 19.89
C PRO A 361 20.65 40.56 21.31
N GLY A 362 21.66 41.45 21.46
CA GLY A 362 22.22 41.82 22.73
C GLY A 362 21.20 42.39 23.72
N ASP A 363 20.23 43.12 23.22
CA ASP A 363 19.13 43.69 24.03
C ASP A 363 18.29 42.58 24.67
N TYR A 364 18.04 41.50 23.96
CA TYR A 364 17.31 40.35 24.53
C TYR A 364 18.19 39.50 25.44
N ALA A 365 19.46 39.32 25.10
CA ALA A 365 20.42 38.65 25.96
C ALA A 365 20.57 39.37 27.33
N ALA A 366 20.47 40.70 27.37
CA ALA A 366 20.52 41.50 28.58
C ALA A 366 19.32 41.28 29.51
N LEU A 367 18.16 40.88 28.97
CA LEU A 367 16.97 40.53 29.75
C LEU A 367 17.07 39.19 30.46
N ILE A 368 18.05 38.36 30.11
CA ILE A 368 18.28 37.05 30.75
C ILE A 368 19.32 37.21 31.83
N PRO A 369 19.00 36.89 33.12
CA PRO A 369 19.95 37.04 34.22
C PRO A 369 21.25 36.23 34.00
N ALA A 370 22.39 36.78 34.49
CA ALA A 370 23.67 36.07 34.40
C ALA A 370 23.68 34.72 35.12
N SER A 371 22.85 34.56 36.16
CA SER A 371 22.65 33.28 36.85
C SER A 371 21.95 32.21 36.03
N GLN A 372 21.41 32.55 34.86
CA GLN A 372 20.75 31.69 33.93
C GLN A 372 21.59 31.56 32.65
N PRO A 373 22.60 30.65 32.60
CA PRO A 373 23.52 30.57 31.49
C PRO A 373 22.88 30.02 30.19
N THR A 374 21.79 29.31 30.30
CA THR A 374 21.06 28.70 29.16
C THR A 374 19.54 28.87 29.33
N PHE A 375 18.81 28.76 28.22
CA PHE A 375 17.34 28.70 28.16
C PHE A 375 16.88 27.62 27.18
N GLY A 376 15.67 27.11 27.40
CA GLY A 376 15.08 26.10 26.53
C GLY A 376 14.45 26.74 25.29
N PHE A 377 14.54 26.06 24.15
CA PHE A 377 14.03 26.55 22.86
C PHE A 377 13.45 25.40 22.02
N SER A 378 12.30 25.64 21.41
CA SER A 378 11.65 24.71 20.50
C SER A 378 11.20 25.40 19.23
N LYS A 379 11.27 24.72 18.07
CA LYS A 379 10.94 25.29 16.76
C LYS A 379 10.57 24.23 15.74
N PHE A 380 9.57 24.49 14.88
CA PHE A 380 9.52 23.85 13.57
C PHE A 380 10.57 24.49 12.65
N MET A 381 11.47 23.68 12.11
CA MET A 381 12.59 24.14 11.28
C MET A 381 12.12 24.35 9.82
N SER A 382 11.23 25.33 9.60
CA SER A 382 10.73 25.66 8.25
C SER A 382 11.81 26.19 7.30
N ASP A 383 12.94 26.61 7.86
CA ASP A 383 14.16 27.01 7.14
C ASP A 383 14.85 25.80 6.46
N VAL A 384 14.77 24.64 7.08
CA VAL A 384 15.28 23.39 6.52
C VAL A 384 14.23 22.82 5.59
N PRO A 385 14.60 22.42 4.35
CA PRO A 385 13.67 21.75 3.47
C PRO A 385 13.06 20.53 4.15
N ARG A 386 11.81 20.20 3.80
CA ARG A 386 11.15 19.00 4.31
C ARG A 386 11.98 17.76 4.03
N LEU A 387 11.87 16.76 4.88
CA LEU A 387 12.39 15.44 4.59
C LEU A 387 11.86 14.96 3.25
N THR A 388 12.74 14.63 2.34
CA THR A 388 12.41 14.17 1.00
C THR A 388 12.96 12.77 0.82
N ALA A 389 12.12 11.85 0.38
CA ALA A 389 12.56 10.50 0.02
C ALA A 389 12.46 10.32 -1.48
N ASP A 390 13.61 10.11 -2.09
CA ASP A 390 13.77 9.73 -3.50
C ASP A 390 14.03 8.24 -3.57
N SER A 391 13.15 7.51 -4.25
CA SER A 391 13.25 6.07 -4.39
C SER A 391 13.38 5.67 -5.85
N ASP A 392 14.43 4.92 -6.15
CA ASP A 392 14.69 4.29 -7.44
C ASP A 392 14.41 2.80 -7.34
N SER A 393 13.45 2.31 -8.11
CA SER A 393 13.12 0.89 -8.23
C SER A 393 13.48 0.37 -9.62
N LYS A 394 14.27 -0.70 -9.69
CA LYS A 394 14.67 -1.37 -10.93
C LYS A 394 14.27 -2.83 -10.84
N GLN A 395 13.33 -3.21 -11.66
CA GLN A 395 12.71 -4.54 -11.62
C GLN A 395 12.86 -5.20 -12.99
N TRP A 396 13.30 -6.45 -13.01
CA TRP A 396 13.48 -7.25 -14.21
C TRP A 396 12.96 -8.65 -13.96
N VAL A 397 12.19 -9.16 -14.89
CA VAL A 397 11.73 -10.55 -14.93
C VAL A 397 12.04 -11.11 -16.30
N PHE A 398 12.79 -12.20 -16.33
CA PHE A 398 13.03 -13.00 -17.51
C PHE A 398 12.32 -14.33 -17.34
N THR A 399 11.53 -14.73 -18.31
CA THR A 399 10.83 -16.00 -18.34
C THR A 399 11.15 -16.73 -19.63
N THR A 400 11.48 -17.99 -19.56
CA THR A 400 11.64 -18.83 -20.74
C THR A 400 11.03 -20.19 -20.47
N GLY A 401 10.51 -20.83 -21.51
CA GLY A 401 9.89 -22.14 -21.35
C GLY A 401 9.68 -22.84 -22.66
N VAL A 402 9.33 -24.10 -22.51
CA VAL A 402 8.89 -24.96 -23.61
C VAL A 402 7.57 -25.59 -23.19
N GLU A 403 6.59 -25.48 -24.05
CA GLU A 403 5.27 -26.07 -23.86
C GLU A 403 4.91 -26.97 -25.04
N GLY A 404 4.11 -27.98 -24.76
CA GLY A 404 3.73 -28.89 -25.81
C GLY A 404 2.49 -29.73 -25.52
N LYS A 405 2.08 -30.45 -26.56
CA LYS A 405 0.97 -31.39 -26.48
C LYS A 405 1.41 -32.72 -27.11
N SER A 406 1.18 -33.82 -26.40
CA SER A 406 1.45 -35.16 -26.92
C SER A 406 0.34 -36.13 -26.45
N ARG A 407 -0.29 -36.85 -27.39
CA ARG A 407 -1.34 -37.86 -27.08
C ARG A 407 -2.47 -37.31 -26.19
N GLY A 408 -2.88 -36.05 -26.37
CA GLY A 408 -3.92 -35.42 -25.57
C GLY A 408 -3.46 -34.84 -24.22
N ILE A 409 -2.22 -35.07 -23.80
CA ILE A 409 -1.60 -34.50 -22.61
C ILE A 409 -0.90 -33.21 -23.01
N LYS A 410 -1.19 -32.13 -22.31
CA LYS A 410 -0.47 -30.86 -22.36
C LYS A 410 0.64 -30.88 -21.30
N TRP A 411 1.76 -30.28 -21.62
CA TRP A 411 2.88 -30.15 -20.68
C TRP A 411 3.60 -28.82 -20.92
N ASP A 412 4.19 -28.28 -19.88
CA ASP A 412 5.10 -27.15 -19.94
C ASP A 412 6.22 -27.28 -18.90
N VAL A 413 7.35 -26.69 -19.22
CA VAL A 413 8.49 -26.50 -18.32
C VAL A 413 8.99 -25.09 -18.49
N ASP A 414 9.09 -24.37 -17.38
CA ASP A 414 9.42 -22.96 -17.37
C ASP A 414 10.53 -22.64 -16.39
N TYR A 415 11.29 -21.61 -16.72
CA TYR A 415 12.24 -20.97 -15.82
C TYR A 415 11.94 -19.48 -15.73
N VAL A 416 11.82 -18.96 -14.51
CA VAL A 416 11.67 -17.55 -14.21
C VAL A 416 12.86 -17.05 -13.40
N TYR A 417 13.54 -16.04 -13.92
CA TYR A 417 14.54 -15.27 -13.20
C TYR A 417 13.98 -13.88 -12.92
N GLY A 418 13.98 -13.45 -11.65
CA GLY A 418 13.55 -12.13 -11.27
C GLY A 418 14.55 -11.41 -10.39
N ARG A 419 14.74 -10.13 -10.64
CA ARG A 419 15.57 -9.26 -9.82
C ARG A 419 14.88 -7.93 -9.59
N ALA A 420 14.69 -7.57 -8.32
CA ALA A 420 14.19 -6.27 -7.91
C ALA A 420 15.23 -5.58 -7.03
N LYS A 421 15.65 -4.38 -7.44
CA LYS A 421 16.52 -3.50 -6.65
C LYS A 421 15.74 -2.23 -6.31
N LEU A 422 15.66 -1.90 -5.03
CA LEU A 422 15.13 -0.64 -4.51
C LEU A 422 16.27 0.13 -3.85
N SER A 423 16.41 1.40 -4.20
CA SER A 423 17.35 2.34 -3.59
C SER A 423 16.58 3.57 -3.14
N THR A 424 16.59 3.88 -1.84
CA THR A 424 15.91 5.05 -1.29
C THR A 424 16.93 5.99 -0.67
N ALA A 425 16.91 7.27 -1.07
CA ALA A 425 17.70 8.33 -0.47
C ALA A 425 16.76 9.28 0.29
N MET A 426 16.94 9.38 1.60
CA MET A 426 16.24 10.37 2.44
C MET A 426 17.15 11.56 2.65
N ALA A 427 16.80 12.68 2.02
CA ALA A 427 17.51 13.94 2.13
C ALA A 427 16.95 14.82 3.26
N ASN A 428 17.75 15.78 3.69
CA ASN A 428 17.42 16.75 4.76
C ASN A 428 17.22 16.13 6.15
N VAL A 429 17.83 14.97 6.39
CA VAL A 429 17.79 14.31 7.70
C VAL A 429 18.78 15.03 8.63
N ILE A 430 18.32 15.43 9.81
CA ILE A 430 19.19 16.11 10.77
C ILE A 430 20.29 15.17 11.30
N ASN A 431 21.53 15.63 11.21
CA ASN A 431 22.67 15.04 11.91
C ASN A 431 22.75 15.64 13.31
N ARG A 432 22.43 14.84 14.33
CA ARG A 432 22.34 15.27 15.73
C ARG A 432 23.65 15.80 16.28
N GLN A 433 24.78 15.23 15.88
CA GLN A 433 26.11 15.69 16.31
C GLN A 433 26.43 17.06 15.72
N LYS A 434 26.26 17.24 14.41
CA LYS A 434 26.46 18.51 13.71
C LYS A 434 25.51 19.59 14.20
N LEU A 435 24.23 19.22 14.43
CA LEU A 435 23.23 20.15 15.01
C LEU A 435 23.66 20.63 16.40
N SER A 436 24.12 19.73 17.28
CA SER A 436 24.59 20.09 18.61
C SER A 436 25.75 21.11 18.56
N ALA A 437 26.68 20.90 17.63
CA ALA A 437 27.81 21.84 17.41
C ALA A 437 27.32 23.21 16.89
N ALA A 438 26.43 23.22 15.89
CA ALA A 438 25.94 24.41 15.20
C ALA A 438 25.03 25.30 16.07
N LEU A 439 24.27 24.71 17.00
CA LEU A 439 23.42 25.44 17.95
C LEU A 439 24.23 26.25 18.98
N ASP A 440 25.46 25.85 19.27
CA ASP A 440 26.33 26.52 20.26
C ASP A 440 27.20 27.61 19.58
N ALA A 441 26.55 28.64 19.07
CA ALA A 441 27.15 29.76 18.36
C ALA A 441 27.73 30.79 19.33
N VAL A 442 29.01 31.21 19.12
CA VAL A 442 29.71 32.21 19.94
C VAL A 442 30.40 33.24 19.05
N ASN A 443 30.64 34.43 19.60
CA ASN A 443 31.47 35.44 18.94
C ASN A 443 32.97 35.20 19.29
N SER A 444 33.82 35.05 18.29
CA SER A 444 35.27 34.90 18.46
C SER A 444 35.99 35.72 17.38
N GLY A 445 36.85 36.63 17.77
CA GLY A 445 37.59 37.48 16.84
C GLY A 445 36.71 38.29 15.87
N GLY A 446 35.53 38.75 16.30
CA GLY A 446 34.59 39.51 15.50
C GLY A 446 33.78 38.66 14.49
N LYS A 447 33.89 37.32 14.56
CA LYS A 447 33.12 36.37 13.72
C LYS A 447 32.21 35.51 14.59
N THR A 448 31.03 35.13 14.04
CA THR A 448 30.18 34.13 14.63
C THR A 448 30.70 32.75 14.22
N VAL A 449 31.05 31.92 15.22
CA VAL A 449 31.61 30.58 15.01
C VAL A 449 30.96 29.58 15.97
N CYS A 450 31.11 28.30 15.71
CA CYS A 450 30.70 27.26 16.65
C CYS A 450 31.62 27.24 17.89
N SER A 451 31.09 27.10 19.08
CA SER A 451 31.89 27.06 20.33
C SER A 451 32.97 25.99 20.30
N VAL A 452 32.69 24.83 19.73
CA VAL A 452 33.60 23.69 19.64
C VAL A 452 34.87 24.02 18.82
N THR A 453 34.81 24.87 17.79
CA THR A 453 35.98 25.27 16.98
C THR A 453 36.99 26.14 17.78
N VAL A 454 36.52 26.80 18.82
CA VAL A 454 37.32 27.64 19.70
C VAL A 454 37.84 26.84 20.90
N THR A 455 36.96 26.03 21.50
CA THR A 455 37.30 25.29 22.74
C THR A 455 38.07 24.02 22.48
N ASN A 456 37.92 23.40 21.31
CA ASN A 456 38.52 22.13 20.90
C ASN A 456 38.90 22.18 19.41
N PRO A 457 39.91 22.99 19.01
CA PRO A 457 40.33 23.09 17.62
C PRO A 457 40.66 21.71 17.01
N GLY A 458 40.27 21.47 15.78
CA GLY A 458 40.48 20.21 15.06
C GLY A 458 39.34 19.17 15.21
N LEU A 459 38.34 19.42 16.11
CA LEU A 459 37.22 18.46 16.27
C LEU A 459 36.05 18.70 15.29
N ALA A 460 35.81 19.94 14.88
CA ALA A 460 34.68 20.30 13.98
C ALA A 460 35.00 21.63 13.27
N ASP A 461 36.16 21.71 12.60
CA ASP A 461 36.64 22.93 11.95
C ASP A 461 35.73 23.37 10.77
N ASP A 462 34.92 22.42 10.23
CA ASP A 462 33.93 22.65 9.19
C ASP A 462 32.56 23.14 9.74
N CYS A 463 32.43 23.34 11.06
CA CYS A 463 31.19 23.70 11.70
C CYS A 463 30.68 25.09 11.26
N VAL A 464 29.47 25.13 10.79
CA VAL A 464 28.74 26.38 10.45
C VAL A 464 27.67 26.66 11.49
N PRO A 465 27.72 27.79 12.20
CA PRO A 465 26.74 28.13 13.24
C PRO A 465 25.32 28.28 12.65
N LEU A 466 24.33 27.74 13.35
CA LEU A 466 22.92 27.76 12.93
C LEU A 466 22.15 28.85 13.68
N ASN A 467 21.61 29.83 12.94
CA ASN A 467 20.65 30.79 13.48
C ASN A 467 19.24 30.19 13.53
N VAL A 468 18.65 30.10 14.72
CA VAL A 468 17.33 29.54 14.95
C VAL A 468 16.26 30.58 15.36
N PHE A 469 16.64 31.85 15.51
CA PHE A 469 15.79 32.91 16.03
C PHE A 469 14.96 33.61 14.94
N GLY A 470 13.79 33.05 14.66
CA GLY A 470 12.83 33.50 13.65
C GLY A 470 12.64 32.53 12.50
N PRO A 471 11.53 32.66 11.76
CA PRO A 471 11.33 31.86 10.54
C PRO A 471 12.33 32.29 9.46
N ASN A 472 12.89 31.34 8.71
CA ASN A 472 13.87 31.55 7.64
C ASN A 472 15.15 32.28 8.09
N ALA A 473 15.60 32.06 9.33
CA ALA A 473 16.78 32.69 9.89
C ALA A 473 18.09 31.95 9.58
N ALA A 474 18.00 30.65 9.29
CA ALA A 474 19.17 29.81 9.01
C ALA A 474 19.79 30.11 7.63
N SER A 475 21.12 30.17 7.56
CA SER A 475 21.81 30.27 6.27
C SER A 475 21.83 28.94 5.52
N ALA A 476 21.92 28.98 4.17
CA ALA A 476 22.01 27.77 3.36
C ALA A 476 23.20 26.89 3.76
N GLN A 477 24.33 27.47 4.09
CA GLN A 477 25.54 26.76 4.52
C GLN A 477 25.32 26.06 5.88
N ALA A 478 24.60 26.70 6.82
CA ALA A 478 24.27 26.07 8.10
C ALA A 478 23.27 24.91 7.92
N ILE A 479 22.31 25.04 7.02
CA ILE A 479 21.37 23.98 6.66
C ILE A 479 22.12 22.79 6.06
N ASP A 480 23.01 23.04 5.09
CA ASP A 480 23.80 21.98 4.46
C ASP A 480 24.73 21.27 5.47
N TYR A 481 25.31 22.05 6.42
CA TYR A 481 26.14 21.48 7.48
C TYR A 481 25.37 20.54 8.42
N VAL A 482 24.14 20.91 8.87
CA VAL A 482 23.39 20.15 9.87
C VAL A 482 22.54 19.02 9.29
N THR A 483 22.40 18.92 7.97
CA THR A 483 21.62 17.88 7.30
C THR A 483 22.51 16.85 6.61
N ASP A 484 22.07 15.62 6.60
CA ASP A 484 22.66 14.51 5.85
C ASP A 484 21.64 13.87 4.92
N THR A 485 22.11 13.07 3.95
CA THR A 485 21.28 12.16 3.17
C THR A 485 21.57 10.72 3.60
N VAL A 486 20.52 10.06 4.08
CA VAL A 486 20.57 8.64 4.45
C VAL A 486 20.11 7.79 3.27
N ARG A 487 20.83 6.70 2.98
CA ARG A 487 20.52 5.78 1.89
C ARG A 487 20.21 4.40 2.42
N PHE A 488 19.20 3.80 1.83
CA PHE A 488 18.80 2.41 2.05
C PHE A 488 18.68 1.72 0.70
N ASP A 489 19.41 0.63 0.53
CA ASP A 489 19.37 -0.22 -0.67
C ASP A 489 18.86 -1.60 -0.29
N SER A 490 18.00 -2.19 -1.09
CA SER A 490 17.61 -3.59 -0.98
C SER A 490 17.59 -4.26 -2.35
N THR A 491 17.91 -5.55 -2.38
CA THR A 491 17.87 -6.37 -3.59
C THR A 491 17.25 -7.71 -3.26
N THR A 492 16.23 -8.08 -4.02
CA THR A 492 15.62 -9.41 -4.02
C THR A 492 15.90 -10.10 -5.35
N VAL A 493 16.32 -11.35 -5.31
CA VAL A 493 16.52 -12.19 -6.50
C VAL A 493 15.72 -13.47 -6.33
N MET A 494 15.04 -13.90 -7.40
CA MET A 494 14.29 -15.14 -7.46
C MET A 494 14.73 -15.96 -8.67
N ASN A 495 14.94 -17.24 -8.45
CA ASN A 495 15.05 -18.28 -9.47
C ASN A 495 13.90 -19.26 -9.22
N ASP A 496 13.12 -19.54 -10.23
CA ASP A 496 11.97 -20.48 -10.16
C ASP A 496 11.99 -21.39 -11.37
N ILE A 497 11.94 -22.70 -11.13
CA ILE A 497 11.80 -23.71 -12.16
C ILE A 497 10.50 -24.44 -11.87
N SER A 498 9.59 -24.45 -12.81
CA SER A 498 8.31 -25.13 -12.68
C SER A 498 8.02 -26.00 -13.91
N GLY A 499 7.24 -27.05 -13.68
CA GLY A 499 6.74 -27.88 -14.76
C GLY A 499 5.39 -28.46 -14.40
N GLN A 500 4.57 -28.69 -15.41
CA GLN A 500 3.27 -29.33 -15.23
C GLN A 500 2.91 -30.22 -16.40
N ILE A 501 2.04 -31.17 -16.09
CA ILE A 501 1.35 -32.01 -17.10
C ILE A 501 -0.15 -31.98 -16.78
N ALA A 502 -0.99 -31.87 -17.82
CA ALA A 502 -2.44 -31.87 -17.67
C ALA A 502 -3.11 -32.64 -18.83
N GLY A 503 -4.15 -33.39 -18.52
CA GLY A 503 -4.88 -34.17 -19.52
C GLY A 503 -6.09 -34.90 -18.94
N SER A 504 -6.70 -35.72 -19.76
CA SER A 504 -7.84 -36.55 -19.37
C SER A 504 -7.39 -38.03 -19.38
N PRO A 505 -6.83 -38.56 -18.26
CA PRO A 505 -6.23 -39.86 -18.22
C PRO A 505 -7.22 -41.04 -18.35
N PHE A 506 -8.46 -40.83 -17.97
CA PHE A 506 -9.54 -41.83 -18.05
C PHE A 506 -10.92 -41.19 -18.01
N ASP A 507 -11.95 -41.93 -18.39
CA ASP A 507 -13.35 -41.53 -18.30
C ASP A 507 -14.01 -42.09 -17.04
N SER A 508 -14.79 -41.27 -16.36
CA SER A 508 -15.74 -41.69 -15.36
C SER A 508 -17.07 -42.13 -16.04
N TRP A 509 -18.03 -42.57 -15.25
CA TRP A 509 -19.39 -42.85 -15.75
C TRP A 509 -20.13 -41.63 -16.31
N ALA A 510 -19.65 -40.43 -16.04
CA ALA A 510 -20.31 -39.19 -16.43
C ALA A 510 -19.51 -38.35 -17.43
N GLY A 511 -18.31 -38.78 -17.80
CA GLY A 511 -17.45 -38.13 -18.77
C GLY A 511 -15.95 -38.16 -18.39
N PRO A 512 -15.09 -37.44 -19.14
CA PRO A 512 -13.65 -37.48 -18.93
C PRO A 512 -13.26 -36.84 -17.59
N VAL A 513 -12.40 -37.57 -16.87
CA VAL A 513 -11.74 -37.04 -15.67
C VAL A 513 -10.51 -36.23 -16.09
N ASN A 514 -10.47 -34.94 -15.78
CA ASN A 514 -9.31 -34.13 -16.04
C ASN A 514 -8.37 -34.12 -14.84
N ALA A 515 -7.07 -34.23 -15.08
CA ALA A 515 -6.07 -34.25 -14.03
C ALA A 515 -4.87 -33.37 -14.41
N ALA A 516 -4.22 -32.80 -13.43
CA ALA A 516 -2.95 -32.12 -13.57
C ALA A 516 -1.99 -32.49 -12.45
N LEU A 517 -0.70 -32.60 -12.79
CA LEU A 517 0.40 -32.69 -11.83
C LEU A 517 1.38 -31.58 -12.10
N SER A 518 1.94 -30.99 -11.05
CA SER A 518 2.97 -29.98 -11.17
C SER A 518 4.05 -30.12 -10.11
N ALA A 519 5.25 -29.69 -10.45
CA ALA A 519 6.39 -29.56 -9.54
C ALA A 519 7.02 -28.19 -9.71
N GLU A 520 7.57 -27.65 -8.64
CA GLU A 520 8.20 -26.32 -8.62
C GLU A 520 9.39 -26.34 -7.64
N TRP A 521 10.47 -25.72 -8.05
CA TRP A 521 11.60 -25.39 -7.19
C TRP A 521 11.88 -23.90 -7.31
N ARG A 522 11.95 -23.22 -6.17
CA ARG A 522 12.21 -21.79 -6.11
C ARG A 522 13.28 -21.47 -5.08
N ASP A 523 14.20 -20.59 -5.43
CA ASP A 523 15.18 -20.01 -4.54
C ASP A 523 15.06 -18.47 -4.57
N MET A 524 14.86 -17.88 -3.42
CA MET A 524 14.81 -16.42 -3.25
C MET A 524 15.91 -15.99 -2.31
N SER A 525 16.59 -14.89 -2.64
CA SER A 525 17.59 -14.26 -1.79
C SER A 525 17.24 -12.79 -1.58
N PHE A 526 17.64 -12.28 -0.42
CA PHE A 526 17.44 -10.89 -0.01
C PHE A 526 18.74 -10.33 0.56
N ASN A 527 19.04 -9.09 0.20
CA ASN A 527 20.17 -8.34 0.76
C ASN A 527 19.76 -6.88 0.93
N SER A 528 20.14 -6.27 2.05
CA SER A 528 19.94 -4.85 2.30
C SER A 528 21.18 -4.20 2.88
N HIS A 529 21.39 -2.92 2.53
CA HIS A 529 22.51 -2.09 2.99
C HIS A 529 22.00 -0.69 3.33
N SER A 530 22.64 -0.05 4.31
CA SER A 530 22.30 1.32 4.72
C SER A 530 23.58 2.15 4.97
N SER A 531 23.49 3.45 4.63
CA SER A 531 24.53 4.42 4.98
C SER A 531 24.39 4.96 6.41
N SER A 532 23.33 4.60 7.14
CA SER A 532 23.10 5.01 8.53
C SER A 532 22.69 3.79 9.35
N ARG A 533 23.62 3.30 10.14
CA ARG A 533 23.47 2.05 10.91
C ARG A 533 23.13 2.34 12.37
N PRO A 534 22.48 1.41 13.07
CA PRO A 534 22.24 1.54 14.52
C PRO A 534 23.50 1.76 15.36
N THR A 535 24.66 1.37 14.83
CA THR A 535 25.99 1.55 15.45
C THR A 535 26.63 2.91 15.18
N ASP A 536 26.06 3.72 14.28
CA ASP A 536 26.59 5.05 13.97
C ASP A 536 26.10 6.05 15.03
N LEU A 537 26.79 6.04 16.17
CA LEU A 537 26.41 6.82 17.35
C LEU A 537 27.00 8.23 17.31
N VAL A 538 26.38 9.12 18.07
CA VAL A 538 26.84 10.49 18.30
C VAL A 538 28.10 10.48 19.15
N ASN A 539 29.13 11.23 18.72
CA ASN A 539 30.30 11.52 19.53
C ASN A 539 30.15 12.89 20.17
N CYS A 540 30.04 12.94 21.49
CA CYS A 540 29.86 14.18 22.25
C CYS A 540 31.16 14.83 22.72
N THR A 541 32.31 14.36 22.26
CA THR A 541 33.63 14.96 22.64
C THR A 541 33.67 16.43 22.20
N GLY A 542 33.95 17.34 23.14
CA GLY A 542 34.02 18.77 22.89
C GLY A 542 32.66 19.48 22.76
N LEU A 543 31.53 18.74 22.74
CA LEU A 543 30.18 19.31 22.66
C LEU A 543 29.60 19.48 24.08
N SER A 544 29.25 20.71 24.47
CA SER A 544 28.79 21.03 25.81
C SER A 544 27.27 21.10 25.99
N LEU A 545 26.52 21.24 24.87
CA LEU A 545 25.05 21.35 24.89
C LEU A 545 24.41 20.42 23.87
N ASN A 546 23.20 19.95 24.16
CA ASN A 546 22.31 19.20 23.26
C ASN A 546 22.86 17.87 22.70
N CYS A 547 23.98 17.38 23.20
CA CYS A 547 24.55 16.14 22.77
C CYS A 547 24.14 14.99 23.70
N THR A 548 23.56 13.93 23.16
CA THR A 548 23.18 12.73 23.91
C THR A 548 24.07 11.57 23.50
N ALA A 549 24.98 11.18 24.40
CA ALA A 549 25.84 10.03 24.14
C ALA A 549 25.01 8.75 23.98
N GLY A 550 25.39 7.90 23.03
CA GLY A 550 24.66 6.67 22.71
C GLY A 550 23.43 6.85 21.81
N ALA A 551 23.01 8.07 21.51
CA ALA A 551 22.01 8.30 20.47
C ALA A 551 22.60 8.03 19.07
N THR A 552 21.77 7.62 18.14
CA THR A 552 22.16 7.49 16.73
C THR A 552 22.42 8.86 16.10
N ARG A 553 23.36 8.92 15.18
CA ARG A 553 23.78 10.17 14.53
C ARG A 553 22.64 10.84 13.75
N THR A 554 21.78 10.03 13.13
CA THR A 554 20.56 10.50 12.45
C THR A 554 19.33 9.84 13.06
N GLU A 555 18.14 10.36 12.77
CA GLU A 555 16.89 9.79 13.26
C GLU A 555 16.53 8.50 12.51
N TYR A 556 16.79 8.46 11.21
CA TYR A 556 16.48 7.31 10.34
C TYR A 556 17.71 6.43 10.23
N VAL A 557 17.65 5.25 10.84
CA VAL A 557 18.70 4.25 10.81
C VAL A 557 18.14 2.92 10.34
N PHE A 558 18.85 2.30 9.42
CA PHE A 558 18.54 0.99 8.89
C PHE A 558 19.78 0.11 9.05
N GLY A 559 19.62 -1.07 9.59
CA GLY A 559 20.71 -2.05 9.67
C GLY A 559 20.99 -2.68 8.31
N GLU A 560 21.91 -3.62 8.31
CA GLU A 560 22.21 -4.48 7.17
C GLU A 560 21.58 -5.85 7.41
N SER A 561 21.02 -6.47 6.37
CA SER A 561 20.58 -7.86 6.48
C SER A 561 21.79 -8.79 6.65
N PRO A 562 21.62 -9.94 7.33
CA PRO A 562 22.66 -10.96 7.34
C PRO A 562 23.04 -11.34 5.90
N GLN A 563 24.33 -11.63 5.68
CA GLN A 563 24.84 -12.00 4.36
C GLN A 563 24.32 -13.39 3.93
N GLY A 564 23.96 -13.52 2.67
CA GLY A 564 23.62 -14.82 2.07
C GLY A 564 22.29 -15.38 2.53
N VAL A 565 21.35 -14.57 3.03
CA VAL A 565 20.03 -15.08 3.42
C VAL A 565 19.24 -15.48 2.19
N SER A 566 18.69 -16.70 2.22
CA SER A 566 17.84 -17.24 1.16
C SER A 566 16.74 -18.15 1.70
N GLN A 567 15.68 -18.23 0.93
CA GLN A 567 14.57 -19.17 1.16
C GLN A 567 14.40 -20.04 -0.07
N ARG A 568 14.55 -21.35 0.12
CA ARG A 568 14.33 -22.36 -0.89
C ARG A 568 13.06 -23.14 -0.61
N VAL A 569 12.32 -23.45 -1.66
CA VAL A 569 11.09 -24.22 -1.57
C VAL A 569 11.03 -25.29 -2.66
N TRP A 570 10.52 -26.44 -2.28
CA TRP A 570 10.10 -27.52 -3.17
C TRP A 570 8.61 -27.73 -3.03
N GLU A 571 7.92 -27.83 -4.15
CA GLU A 571 6.50 -28.05 -4.17
C GLU A 571 6.12 -29.12 -5.18
N VAL A 572 5.16 -29.99 -4.81
CA VAL A 572 4.53 -30.95 -5.71
C VAL A 572 3.03 -30.88 -5.49
N ALA A 573 2.27 -30.75 -6.56
CA ALA A 573 0.81 -30.63 -6.49
C ALA A 573 0.11 -31.53 -7.51
N GLY A 574 -1.07 -32.03 -7.10
CA GLY A 574 -2.00 -32.73 -7.97
C GLY A 574 -3.38 -32.10 -7.91
N GLU A 575 -4.05 -32.04 -9.04
CA GLU A 575 -5.42 -31.57 -9.18
C GLU A 575 -6.23 -32.54 -10.04
N MET A 576 -7.50 -32.75 -9.69
CA MET A 576 -8.46 -33.53 -10.45
C MET A 576 -9.81 -32.83 -10.53
N ASP A 577 -10.44 -32.89 -11.69
CA ASP A 577 -11.81 -32.52 -11.92
C ASP A 577 -12.60 -33.73 -12.42
N VAL A 578 -13.59 -34.14 -11.63
CA VAL A 578 -14.34 -35.40 -11.81
C VAL A 578 -15.81 -35.07 -12.07
N PRO A 579 -16.32 -35.33 -13.25
CA PRO A 579 -17.75 -35.29 -13.49
C PRO A 579 -18.45 -36.43 -12.74
N LEU A 580 -19.32 -36.09 -11.78
CA LEU A 580 -20.16 -37.03 -11.01
C LEU A 580 -21.48 -37.30 -11.70
N SER A 581 -21.96 -36.35 -12.51
CA SER A 581 -23.12 -36.47 -13.41
C SER A 581 -22.99 -35.43 -14.52
N LYS A 582 -23.91 -35.44 -15.50
CA LYS A 582 -23.99 -34.41 -16.54
C LYS A 582 -24.14 -32.98 -16.00
N ARG A 583 -24.52 -32.82 -14.75
CA ARG A 583 -24.82 -31.53 -14.10
C ARG A 583 -24.03 -31.27 -12.83
N LEU A 584 -23.19 -32.20 -12.38
CA LEU A 584 -22.46 -32.11 -11.14
C LEU A 584 -21.01 -32.52 -11.35
N ASN A 585 -20.09 -31.59 -11.09
CA ASN A 585 -18.65 -31.83 -11.07
C ASN A 585 -18.12 -31.68 -9.64
N ALA A 586 -17.15 -32.50 -9.28
CA ALA A 586 -16.36 -32.34 -8.08
C ALA A 586 -14.89 -32.12 -8.47
N ASN A 587 -14.24 -31.16 -7.81
CA ASN A 587 -12.83 -30.90 -8.02
C ASN A 587 -12.06 -31.01 -6.71
N GLY A 588 -10.81 -31.48 -6.79
CA GLY A 588 -9.92 -31.58 -5.65
C GLY A 588 -8.49 -31.28 -6.05
N ALA A 589 -7.76 -30.60 -5.16
CA ALA A 589 -6.34 -30.32 -5.31
C ALA A 589 -5.63 -30.54 -3.98
N ALA A 590 -4.38 -31.03 -4.04
CA ALA A 590 -3.50 -31.13 -2.89
C ALA A 590 -2.07 -30.76 -3.31
N ARG A 591 -1.36 -30.07 -2.42
CA ARG A 591 0.03 -29.65 -2.61
C ARG A 591 0.84 -29.94 -1.36
N TYR A 592 2.00 -30.52 -1.53
CA TYR A 592 3.05 -30.60 -0.52
C TYR A 592 4.09 -29.52 -0.80
N THR A 593 4.42 -28.75 0.21
CA THR A 593 5.39 -27.64 0.15
C THR A 593 6.42 -27.81 1.25
N SER A 594 7.72 -27.72 0.92
CA SER A 594 8.83 -27.83 1.85
C SER A 594 9.75 -26.62 1.75
N TYR A 595 9.85 -25.85 2.84
CA TYR A 595 10.73 -24.70 2.99
C TYR A 595 11.95 -25.04 3.85
N ASN A 596 13.13 -24.55 3.45
CA ASN A 596 14.33 -24.65 4.29
C ASN A 596 14.27 -23.74 5.54
N THR A 597 13.36 -22.78 5.60
CA THR A 597 13.26 -21.77 6.67
C THR A 597 12.11 -22.01 7.63
N SER A 598 10.93 -22.38 7.14
CA SER A 598 9.67 -22.37 7.91
C SER A 598 8.98 -23.73 8.00
N GLY A 599 9.60 -24.81 7.48
CA GLY A 599 9.09 -26.18 7.62
C GLY A 599 8.25 -26.68 6.45
N ASN A 600 7.48 -27.74 6.69
CA ASN A 600 6.75 -28.48 5.67
C ASN A 600 5.25 -28.35 5.87
N TYR A 601 4.49 -28.25 4.77
CA TYR A 601 3.05 -28.03 4.83
C TYR A 601 2.33 -28.82 3.75
N VAL A 602 1.08 -29.20 4.06
CA VAL A 602 0.13 -29.74 3.09
C VAL A 602 -1.03 -28.75 2.98
N THR A 603 -1.24 -28.24 1.80
CA THR A 603 -2.44 -27.48 1.43
C THR A 603 -3.37 -28.33 0.60
N TRP A 604 -4.67 -28.09 0.70
CA TRP A 604 -5.66 -28.83 -0.06
C TRP A 604 -6.89 -27.96 -0.34
N LYS A 605 -7.59 -28.33 -1.38
CA LYS A 605 -8.87 -27.72 -1.76
C LYS A 605 -9.80 -28.78 -2.29
N VAL A 606 -11.06 -28.68 -1.92
CA VAL A 606 -12.15 -29.45 -2.53
C VAL A 606 -13.23 -28.47 -2.98
N GLY A 607 -13.85 -28.76 -4.10
CA GLY A 607 -14.90 -27.94 -4.66
C GLY A 607 -15.98 -28.79 -5.34
N MET A 608 -17.16 -28.22 -5.44
CA MET A 608 -18.29 -28.77 -6.18
C MET A 608 -18.93 -27.68 -7.03
N ASP A 609 -19.33 -28.07 -8.20
CA ASP A 609 -20.06 -27.27 -9.16
C ASP A 609 -21.29 -28.02 -9.63
N TRP A 610 -22.48 -27.45 -9.40
CA TRP A 610 -23.75 -28.08 -9.69
C TRP A 610 -24.65 -27.19 -10.55
N SER A 611 -24.87 -27.55 -11.80
CA SER A 611 -25.87 -26.98 -12.69
C SER A 611 -27.25 -27.49 -12.32
N VAL A 612 -27.91 -26.83 -11.35
CA VAL A 612 -29.23 -27.20 -10.84
C VAL A 612 -30.26 -27.19 -11.96
N THR A 613 -30.24 -26.15 -12.78
CA THR A 613 -30.95 -26.01 -14.05
C THR A 613 -29.98 -25.49 -15.11
N ASP A 614 -30.45 -25.32 -16.33
CA ASP A 614 -29.62 -24.74 -17.40
C ASP A 614 -29.34 -23.23 -17.17
N THR A 615 -30.10 -22.59 -16.27
CA THR A 615 -29.92 -21.17 -15.93
C THR A 615 -29.41 -20.92 -14.53
N LEU A 616 -29.41 -21.91 -13.64
CA LEU A 616 -28.99 -21.79 -12.25
C LEU A 616 -27.88 -22.79 -11.94
N ARG A 617 -26.78 -22.28 -11.45
CA ARG A 617 -25.62 -23.03 -11.02
C ARG A 617 -25.26 -22.67 -9.59
N ILE A 618 -24.92 -23.68 -8.77
CA ILE A 618 -24.42 -23.51 -7.40
C ILE A 618 -22.99 -24.03 -7.37
N ARG A 619 -22.11 -23.30 -6.66
CA ARG A 619 -20.71 -23.66 -6.47
C ARG A 619 -20.33 -23.58 -4.99
N ALA A 620 -19.48 -24.48 -4.53
CA ALA A 620 -18.98 -24.45 -3.17
C ALA A 620 -17.52 -24.89 -3.14
N THR A 621 -16.70 -24.27 -2.28
CA THR A 621 -15.32 -24.70 -2.05
C THR A 621 -14.98 -24.69 -0.56
N ARG A 622 -14.03 -25.56 -0.20
CA ARG A 622 -13.33 -25.56 1.08
C ARG A 622 -11.85 -25.74 0.83
N SER A 623 -11.01 -24.89 1.44
CA SER A 623 -9.55 -24.98 1.30
C SER A 623 -8.82 -24.79 2.63
N ARG A 624 -7.60 -25.36 2.67
CA ARG A 624 -6.55 -25.04 3.63
C ARG A 624 -5.38 -24.46 2.84
N ASP A 625 -5.00 -23.23 3.19
CA ASP A 625 -4.04 -22.41 2.48
C ASP A 625 -2.89 -22.03 3.42
N ILE A 626 -1.76 -21.58 2.85
CA ILE A 626 -0.60 -21.13 3.62
C ILE A 626 -0.03 -19.83 3.05
N ARG A 627 0.63 -19.05 3.93
CA ARG A 627 1.62 -18.03 3.58
C ARG A 627 2.90 -18.25 4.38
N ALA A 628 4.00 -18.51 3.69
CA ALA A 628 5.30 -18.54 4.34
C ALA A 628 5.72 -17.12 4.79
N PRO A 629 6.51 -16.98 5.88
CA PRO A 629 7.12 -15.72 6.22
C PRO A 629 8.00 -15.24 5.04
N THR A 630 7.99 -13.93 4.79
CA THR A 630 8.86 -13.33 3.78
C THR A 630 10.32 -13.32 4.28
N LEU A 631 11.28 -13.14 3.37
CA LEU A 631 12.67 -12.98 3.76
C LEU A 631 12.88 -11.78 4.70
N TYR A 632 12.07 -10.74 4.55
CA TYR A 632 12.10 -9.59 5.46
C TYR A 632 11.51 -9.93 6.84
N ASP A 633 10.41 -10.70 6.93
CA ASP A 633 9.89 -11.17 8.21
C ASP A 633 10.94 -11.97 9.00
N LEU A 634 11.72 -12.80 8.29
CA LEU A 634 12.74 -13.70 8.87
C LEU A 634 14.06 -12.99 9.17
N PHE A 635 14.49 -12.05 8.33
CA PHE A 635 15.87 -11.53 8.29
C PHE A 635 15.94 -10.02 8.09
N ALA A 636 14.87 -9.27 8.46
CA ALA A 636 14.90 -7.81 8.44
C ALA A 636 16.15 -7.27 9.15
N PRO A 637 16.79 -6.22 8.63
CA PRO A 637 17.88 -5.57 9.34
C PRO A 637 17.37 -4.99 10.65
N ILE A 638 18.21 -5.03 11.69
CA ILE A 638 17.91 -4.37 12.95
C ILE A 638 17.83 -2.87 12.70
N SER A 639 16.76 -2.25 13.15
CA SER A 639 16.63 -0.80 13.21
C SER A 639 16.32 -0.34 14.63
N GLN A 640 16.61 0.90 14.95
CA GLN A 640 16.25 1.44 16.27
C GLN A 640 15.93 2.93 16.19
N VAL A 641 15.01 3.35 17.05
CA VAL A 641 14.70 4.75 17.34
C VAL A 641 14.70 4.99 18.84
N GLN A 642 14.99 6.21 19.27
CA GLN A 642 14.85 6.58 20.68
C GLN A 642 13.41 6.96 20.95
N VAL A 643 12.82 6.33 21.97
CA VAL A 643 11.42 6.55 22.36
C VAL A 643 11.31 6.81 23.85
N ARG A 644 10.18 7.42 24.27
CA ARG A 644 9.92 7.74 25.67
C ARG A 644 8.49 7.35 26.09
N PRO A 645 8.05 6.12 25.88
CA PRO A 645 6.75 5.67 26.39
C PRO A 645 6.79 5.54 27.90
N THR A 646 5.62 5.61 28.53
CA THR A 646 5.49 5.28 29.96
C THR A 646 5.67 3.78 30.15
N ASP A 647 6.57 3.40 31.01
CA ASP A 647 6.69 2.05 31.54
C ASP A 647 5.62 1.84 32.63
N LEU A 648 4.57 1.11 32.29
CA LEU A 648 3.43 0.91 33.18
C LEU A 648 3.76 0.08 34.42
N LEU A 649 4.85 -0.71 34.42
CA LEU A 649 5.28 -1.49 35.59
C LEU A 649 5.85 -0.58 36.70
N THR A 650 6.71 0.36 36.27
CA THR A 650 7.47 1.22 37.21
C THR A 650 6.90 2.64 37.31
N GLY A 651 5.95 3.00 36.45
CA GLY A 651 5.38 4.36 36.35
C GLY A 651 6.36 5.41 35.80
N THR A 652 7.54 4.99 35.29
CA THR A 652 8.58 5.88 34.78
C THR A 652 8.47 6.06 33.26
N SER A 653 9.11 7.08 32.69
CA SER A 653 9.17 7.31 31.25
C SER A 653 10.63 7.55 30.80
N PRO A 654 11.49 6.52 30.85
CA PRO A 654 12.87 6.66 30.43
C PRO A 654 12.95 6.85 28.91
N THR A 655 13.96 7.62 28.44
CA THR A 655 14.33 7.66 27.03
C THR A 655 15.24 6.47 26.74
N VAL A 656 14.73 5.51 25.98
CA VAL A 656 15.42 4.25 25.70
C VAL A 656 15.26 3.84 24.25
N PRO A 657 16.14 2.99 23.70
CA PRO A 657 15.95 2.47 22.34
C PRO A 657 14.70 1.61 22.24
N GLN A 658 13.97 1.79 21.16
CA GLN A 658 13.01 0.83 20.61
C GLN A 658 13.69 0.15 19.43
N ILE A 659 13.84 -1.16 19.52
CA ILE A 659 14.63 -1.99 18.60
C ILE A 659 13.65 -2.81 17.77
N ASP A 660 13.68 -2.63 16.46
CA ASP A 660 12.98 -3.51 15.53
C ASP A 660 13.92 -4.67 15.18
N GLU A 661 13.48 -5.89 15.42
CA GLU A 661 14.26 -7.09 15.12
C GLU A 661 13.46 -8.11 14.32
N SER A 662 14.17 -8.87 13.49
CA SER A 662 13.62 -9.99 12.73
C SER A 662 13.37 -11.21 13.62
N ASN A 663 12.61 -12.18 13.09
CA ASN A 663 12.36 -13.43 13.78
C ASN A 663 12.57 -14.65 12.84
N PRO A 664 13.77 -15.26 12.85
CA PRO A 664 14.05 -16.45 12.03
C PRO A 664 13.24 -17.70 12.41
N LYS A 665 12.50 -17.66 13.53
CA LYS A 665 11.68 -18.78 14.02
C LYS A 665 10.23 -18.74 13.55
N LEU A 666 9.88 -17.80 12.68
CA LEU A 666 8.53 -17.71 12.14
C LEU A 666 8.17 -18.95 11.33
N THR A 667 6.94 -19.37 11.49
CA THR A 667 6.30 -20.45 10.73
C THR A 667 5.29 -19.87 9.73
N ALA A 668 4.75 -20.71 8.83
CA ALA A 668 3.73 -20.25 7.90
C ALA A 668 2.41 -19.94 8.62
N GLU A 669 1.72 -18.93 8.12
CA GLU A 669 0.31 -18.68 8.46
C GLU A 669 -0.57 -19.76 7.84
N ILE A 670 -1.64 -20.13 8.51
CA ILE A 670 -2.59 -21.15 8.06
C ILE A 670 -3.95 -20.50 7.79
N GLY A 671 -4.36 -20.49 6.52
CA GLY A 671 -5.67 -20.05 6.09
C GLY A 671 -6.68 -21.20 5.98
N ASN A 672 -7.89 -20.99 6.42
CA ASN A 672 -9.02 -21.90 6.21
C ASN A 672 -10.14 -21.08 5.55
N THR A 673 -10.45 -21.42 4.29
CA THR A 673 -11.43 -20.68 3.49
C THR A 673 -12.61 -21.55 3.12
N MET A 674 -13.80 -21.01 3.17
CA MET A 674 -15.04 -21.57 2.65
C MET A 674 -15.70 -20.57 1.72
N THR A 675 -16.21 -21.05 0.59
CA THR A 675 -17.06 -20.25 -0.30
C THR A 675 -18.32 -21.02 -0.67
N LEU A 676 -19.43 -20.31 -0.85
CA LEU A 676 -20.67 -20.83 -1.38
C LEU A 676 -21.26 -19.78 -2.32
N GLY A 677 -21.47 -20.14 -3.58
CA GLY A 677 -21.92 -19.22 -4.58
C GLY A 677 -23.07 -19.74 -5.43
N ALA A 678 -23.79 -18.83 -6.04
CA ALA A 678 -24.82 -19.09 -7.03
C ALA A 678 -24.62 -18.17 -8.24
N VAL A 679 -24.71 -18.74 -9.44
CA VAL A 679 -24.72 -18.01 -10.70
C VAL A 679 -26.06 -18.26 -11.38
N TRP A 680 -26.80 -17.19 -11.65
CA TRP A 680 -28.12 -17.27 -12.27
C TRP A 680 -28.16 -16.46 -13.57
N LYS A 681 -28.47 -17.13 -14.66
CA LYS A 681 -28.59 -16.55 -16.01
C LYS A 681 -30.04 -16.69 -16.50
N PRO A 682 -31.02 -15.90 -15.97
CA PRO A 682 -32.45 -16.04 -16.33
C PRO A 682 -32.71 -15.75 -17.80
N LEU A 683 -31.90 -14.91 -18.42
CA LEU A 683 -31.95 -14.54 -19.84
C LEU A 683 -30.53 -14.58 -20.44
N PRO A 684 -30.37 -14.76 -21.76
CA PRO A 684 -29.08 -14.81 -22.41
C PRO A 684 -28.18 -13.58 -22.18
N LYS A 685 -28.81 -12.43 -21.91
CA LYS A 685 -28.13 -11.13 -21.71
C LYS A 685 -28.21 -10.59 -20.29
N LEU A 686 -28.65 -11.41 -19.33
CA LEU A 686 -28.78 -11.04 -17.94
C LEU A 686 -28.18 -12.14 -17.07
N SER A 687 -27.20 -11.79 -16.26
CA SER A 687 -26.57 -12.69 -15.31
C SER A 687 -26.39 -12.06 -13.95
N PHE A 688 -26.53 -12.88 -12.91
CA PHE A 688 -26.25 -12.53 -11.52
C PHE A 688 -25.33 -13.58 -10.92
N ALA A 689 -24.37 -13.14 -10.14
CA ALA A 689 -23.55 -14.01 -9.29
C ALA A 689 -23.59 -13.49 -7.85
N ALA A 690 -23.66 -14.42 -6.90
CA ALA A 690 -23.60 -14.13 -5.47
C ALA A 690 -22.72 -15.18 -4.80
N ASP A 691 -21.62 -14.73 -4.18
CA ASP A 691 -20.63 -15.60 -3.56
C ASP A 691 -20.40 -15.20 -2.10
N ALA A 692 -20.89 -16.01 -1.18
CA ALA A 692 -20.61 -15.89 0.24
C ALA A 692 -19.23 -16.54 0.54
N TYR A 693 -18.48 -15.92 1.46
CA TYR A 693 -17.18 -16.44 1.87
C TYR A 693 -16.95 -16.29 3.37
N ARG A 694 -16.09 -17.15 3.91
CA ARG A 694 -15.49 -17.04 5.24
C ARG A 694 -14.02 -17.42 5.13
N ILE A 695 -13.15 -16.56 5.62
CA ILE A 695 -11.69 -16.74 5.67
C ILE A 695 -11.25 -16.61 7.12
N LYS A 696 -10.57 -17.65 7.63
CA LYS A 696 -9.94 -17.63 8.96
C LYS A 696 -8.46 -17.93 8.81
N ILE A 697 -7.59 -17.01 9.27
CA ILE A 697 -6.14 -17.14 9.26
C ILE A 697 -5.69 -17.31 10.70
N SER A 698 -5.07 -18.43 11.00
CA SER A 698 -4.41 -18.71 12.27
C SER A 698 -2.90 -18.50 12.13
N ASP A 699 -2.23 -18.27 13.25
CA ASP A 699 -0.78 -18.02 13.28
C ASP A 699 -0.36 -16.86 12.37
N ALA A 700 -1.25 -15.86 12.22
CA ALA A 700 -0.98 -14.70 11.40
C ALA A 700 0.25 -13.95 11.93
N ILE A 701 1.18 -13.65 11.01
CA ILE A 701 2.40 -12.93 11.33
C ILE A 701 2.06 -11.45 11.53
N THR A 702 2.39 -10.95 12.70
CA THR A 702 2.11 -9.58 13.11
C THR A 702 3.29 -9.03 13.89
N THR A 703 3.68 -7.79 13.60
CA THR A 703 4.66 -7.08 14.41
C THR A 703 4.00 -6.59 15.71
N VAL A 704 4.56 -6.97 16.83
CA VAL A 704 4.16 -6.52 18.17
C VAL A 704 5.23 -5.64 18.77
N SER A 705 4.81 -4.59 19.51
CA SER A 705 5.73 -3.63 20.12
C SER A 705 5.64 -3.67 21.64
N GLY A 706 6.76 -3.91 22.28
CA GLY A 706 6.85 -3.92 23.75
C GLY A 706 6.44 -2.60 24.40
N SER A 707 6.55 -1.48 23.67
CA SER A 707 6.19 -0.15 24.17
C SER A 707 4.68 0.14 24.18
N THR A 708 3.88 -0.67 23.47
CA THR A 708 2.42 -0.48 23.38
C THR A 708 1.75 -0.80 24.72
N ALA A 709 0.93 0.12 25.24
CA ALA A 709 0.29 -0.01 26.56
C ALA A 709 -0.51 -1.32 26.72
N ALA A 710 -1.25 -1.76 25.68
CA ALA A 710 -2.01 -3.00 25.71
C ALA A 710 -1.12 -4.24 25.92
N PHE A 711 0.02 -4.31 25.24
CA PHE A 711 0.98 -5.42 25.41
C PHE A 711 1.70 -5.36 26.75
N GLN A 712 2.04 -4.15 27.24
CA GLN A 712 2.55 -3.97 28.58
C GLN A 712 1.56 -4.50 29.62
N GLN A 713 0.29 -4.07 29.51
CA GLN A 713 -0.77 -4.48 30.43
C GLN A 713 -0.99 -6.00 30.42
N ALA A 714 -1.03 -6.63 29.25
CA ALA A 714 -1.15 -8.08 29.11
C ALA A 714 0.04 -8.82 29.75
N CYS A 715 1.26 -8.27 29.64
CA CYS A 715 2.42 -8.81 30.34
C CYS A 715 2.24 -8.74 31.88
N TYR A 716 1.85 -7.60 32.43
CA TYR A 716 1.74 -7.41 33.86
C TYR A 716 0.61 -8.21 34.48
N GLN A 717 -0.54 -8.30 33.83
CA GLN A 717 -1.69 -9.11 34.28
C GLN A 717 -1.37 -10.61 34.29
N SER A 718 -0.48 -11.06 33.39
CA SER A 718 -0.03 -12.46 33.41
C SER A 718 1.04 -12.78 34.45
N GLY A 719 1.49 -11.80 35.24
CA GLY A 719 2.60 -11.99 36.20
C GLY A 719 3.95 -12.24 35.48
N GLY A 720 4.13 -11.74 34.25
CA GLY A 720 5.37 -11.92 33.52
C GLY A 720 5.42 -13.16 32.59
N THR A 721 4.32 -13.93 32.48
CA THR A 721 4.28 -15.18 31.68
C THR A 721 3.79 -14.97 30.25
N SER A 722 3.19 -13.84 29.90
CA SER A 722 2.73 -13.51 28.56
C SER A 722 3.92 -13.43 27.58
N PRO A 723 3.75 -13.84 26.31
CA PRO A 723 4.78 -13.71 25.30
C PRO A 723 5.21 -12.24 25.05
N TYR A 724 4.38 -11.28 25.39
CA TYR A 724 4.70 -9.85 25.27
C TYR A 724 5.76 -9.37 26.29
N CYS A 725 6.02 -10.13 27.34
CA CYS A 725 7.03 -9.80 28.34
C CYS A 725 8.46 -9.85 27.75
N ALA A 726 8.71 -10.75 26.83
CA ALA A 726 10.00 -10.84 26.13
C ALA A 726 10.34 -9.61 25.26
N LEU A 727 9.36 -8.70 25.05
CA LEU A 727 9.53 -7.47 24.29
C LEU A 727 9.95 -6.27 25.16
N GLN A 728 10.24 -6.50 26.47
CA GLN A 728 10.61 -5.48 27.44
C GLN A 728 11.93 -5.90 28.10
N VAL A 729 13.01 -5.21 27.76
CA VAL A 729 14.32 -5.47 28.38
C VAL A 729 14.40 -4.74 29.73
N ARG A 730 14.60 -5.47 30.81
CA ARG A 730 14.62 -4.96 32.19
C ARG A 730 15.78 -5.53 32.97
N PRO A 731 16.34 -4.78 33.96
CA PRO A 731 17.36 -5.30 34.86
C PRO A 731 16.87 -6.47 35.72
N ASN A 732 15.64 -6.39 36.22
CA ASN A 732 15.04 -7.35 37.14
C ASN A 732 13.74 -7.93 36.57
N GLY A 733 13.18 -8.95 37.23
CA GLY A 733 11.91 -9.54 36.87
C GLY A 733 10.70 -8.64 37.19
N TYR A 734 9.51 -9.08 36.78
CA TYR A 734 8.25 -8.30 36.87
C TYR A 734 7.69 -8.13 38.29
N ALA A 735 8.28 -8.78 39.31
CA ALA A 735 7.94 -8.57 40.73
C ALA A 735 8.48 -7.23 41.25
N ASP A 736 9.61 -6.76 40.70
CA ASP A 736 10.21 -5.48 41.09
C ASP A 736 9.56 -4.32 40.29
N LYS A 737 8.82 -3.48 41.03
CA LYS A 737 8.13 -2.30 40.50
C LYS A 737 8.87 -1.00 40.78
N SER A 738 10.08 -1.06 41.32
CA SER A 738 10.88 0.13 41.61
C SER A 738 11.36 0.83 40.33
N ALA A 739 11.65 2.11 40.43
CA ALA A 739 12.22 2.88 39.33
C ALA A 739 13.59 2.33 38.85
N ALA A 740 14.31 1.59 39.71
CA ALA A 740 15.56 0.93 39.35
C ALA A 740 15.35 -0.23 38.35
N ASN A 741 14.15 -0.77 38.28
CA ASN A 741 13.76 -1.77 37.29
C ASN A 741 13.08 -1.18 36.02
N ALA A 742 13.24 0.11 35.79
CA ALA A 742 12.72 0.74 34.58
C ALA A 742 13.25 0.01 33.33
N VAL A 743 12.42 -0.06 32.30
CA VAL A 743 12.78 -0.67 31.02
C VAL A 743 14.03 0.02 30.45
N THR A 744 14.97 -0.76 29.91
CA THR A 744 16.20 -0.29 29.27
C THR A 744 16.15 -0.34 27.75
N ALA A 745 15.25 -1.17 27.17
CA ALA A 745 14.91 -1.18 25.76
C ALA A 745 13.51 -1.77 25.54
N TRP A 746 12.83 -1.27 24.52
CA TRP A 746 11.62 -1.87 23.98
C TRP A 746 11.96 -2.64 22.71
N VAL A 747 11.32 -3.78 22.49
CA VAL A 747 11.54 -4.61 21.30
C VAL A 747 10.26 -4.66 20.48
N ASN A 748 10.39 -4.45 19.21
CA ASN A 748 9.37 -4.74 18.19
C ASN A 748 9.79 -6.01 17.46
N ARG A 749 8.90 -6.98 17.36
CA ARG A 749 9.19 -8.26 16.69
C ARG A 749 7.97 -8.82 16.00
N SER A 750 8.17 -9.40 14.83
CA SER A 750 7.14 -10.19 14.16
C SER A 750 6.99 -11.56 14.80
N VAL A 751 5.74 -11.99 15.07
CA VAL A 751 5.41 -13.26 15.74
C VAL A 751 4.15 -13.90 15.14
N ASN A 752 4.04 -15.22 15.22
CA ASN A 752 2.87 -16.00 14.79
C ASN A 752 1.87 -16.16 15.95
N ILE A 753 1.17 -15.11 16.33
CA ILE A 753 0.25 -15.15 17.48
C ILE A 753 -1.15 -14.61 17.20
N SER A 754 -1.37 -14.09 16.02
CA SER A 754 -2.63 -13.43 15.69
C SER A 754 -3.57 -14.35 14.94
N GLU A 755 -4.86 -14.12 15.11
CA GLU A 755 -5.93 -14.70 14.31
C GLU A 755 -6.66 -13.58 13.58
N ILE A 756 -6.86 -13.75 12.28
CA ILE A 756 -7.66 -12.86 11.45
C ILE A 756 -8.85 -13.65 10.92
N GLU A 757 -10.06 -13.15 11.09
CA GLU A 757 -11.25 -13.78 10.58
C GLU A 757 -12.15 -12.77 9.89
N THR A 758 -12.60 -13.09 8.69
CA THR A 758 -13.57 -12.28 7.95
C THR A 758 -14.57 -13.14 7.20
N PHE A 759 -15.75 -12.59 6.98
CA PHE A 759 -16.77 -13.18 6.12
C PHE A 759 -17.53 -12.07 5.38
N GLY A 760 -18.17 -12.44 4.30
CA GLY A 760 -18.89 -11.47 3.49
C GLY A 760 -19.60 -12.10 2.30
N LEU A 761 -20.08 -11.22 1.43
CA LEU A 761 -20.82 -11.54 0.22
C LEU A 761 -20.36 -10.65 -0.92
N ASP A 762 -19.94 -11.26 -2.02
CA ASP A 762 -19.63 -10.57 -3.27
C ASP A 762 -20.81 -10.78 -4.23
N LEU A 763 -21.32 -9.69 -4.81
CA LEU A 763 -22.42 -9.71 -5.77
C LEU A 763 -21.96 -9.12 -7.10
N GLU A 764 -22.36 -9.74 -8.18
CA GLU A 764 -22.16 -9.23 -9.55
C GLU A 764 -23.45 -9.35 -10.34
N GLY A 765 -23.83 -8.28 -11.05
CA GLY A 765 -24.93 -8.27 -11.99
C GLY A 765 -24.47 -7.71 -13.34
N ASN A 766 -24.75 -8.42 -14.42
CA ASN A 766 -24.44 -8.00 -15.78
C ASN A 766 -25.71 -8.01 -16.62
N TYR A 767 -25.93 -6.92 -17.33
CA TYR A 767 -27.07 -6.78 -18.25
C TYR A 767 -26.64 -6.12 -19.54
N SER A 768 -26.95 -6.76 -20.66
CA SER A 768 -26.73 -6.20 -21.99
C SER A 768 -28.07 -6.07 -22.72
N ALA A 769 -28.32 -4.93 -23.31
CA ALA A 769 -29.58 -4.62 -23.99
C ALA A 769 -29.38 -3.67 -25.17
N ARG A 770 -30.49 -3.28 -25.78
CA ARG A 770 -30.56 -2.15 -26.70
C ARG A 770 -31.39 -1.04 -26.09
N LEU A 771 -30.84 0.15 -26.05
CA LEU A 771 -31.51 1.38 -25.66
C LEU A 771 -31.63 2.25 -26.90
N PHE A 772 -32.85 2.62 -27.34
CA PHE A 772 -33.08 3.32 -28.60
C PHE A 772 -32.41 2.61 -29.79
N ASP A 773 -32.53 1.29 -29.90
CA ASP A 773 -31.89 0.42 -30.89
C ASP A 773 -30.37 0.45 -30.92
N ARG A 774 -29.74 0.99 -29.92
CA ARG A 774 -28.28 1.08 -29.75
C ARG A 774 -27.80 0.18 -28.63
N PRO A 775 -26.63 -0.44 -28.74
CA PRO A 775 -26.13 -1.35 -27.70
C PRO A 775 -25.82 -0.61 -26.41
N MET A 776 -26.25 -1.21 -25.31
CA MET A 776 -25.88 -0.78 -23.97
C MET A 776 -25.48 -1.98 -23.10
N SER A 777 -24.63 -1.74 -22.12
CA SER A 777 -24.31 -2.70 -21.07
C SER A 777 -24.29 -2.02 -19.69
N LEU A 778 -24.70 -2.77 -18.69
CA LEU A 778 -24.64 -2.37 -17.29
C LEU A 778 -23.97 -3.50 -16.51
N ARG A 779 -22.94 -3.17 -15.77
CA ARG A 779 -22.29 -4.08 -14.80
C ARG A 779 -22.29 -3.44 -13.42
N VAL A 780 -22.73 -4.18 -12.41
CA VAL A 780 -22.71 -3.74 -11.01
C VAL A 780 -21.99 -4.77 -10.18
N LEU A 781 -21.01 -4.33 -9.44
CA LEU A 781 -20.22 -5.14 -8.51
C LEU A 781 -20.41 -4.59 -7.10
N THR A 782 -20.64 -5.49 -6.14
CA THR A 782 -20.80 -5.13 -4.73
C THR A 782 -19.99 -6.09 -3.87
N ALA A 783 -19.26 -5.56 -2.91
CA ALA A 783 -18.66 -6.34 -1.84
C ALA A 783 -19.25 -5.89 -0.50
N TRP A 784 -19.78 -6.85 0.26
CA TRP A 784 -20.22 -6.69 1.62
C TRP A 784 -19.32 -7.47 2.55
N GLN A 785 -18.56 -6.76 3.39
CA GLN A 785 -17.58 -7.30 4.35
C GLN A 785 -17.85 -6.64 5.71
N PRO A 786 -18.85 -7.11 6.46
CA PRO A 786 -19.31 -6.43 7.67
C PRO A 786 -18.30 -6.49 8.82
N HIS A 787 -17.48 -7.54 8.87
CA HIS A 787 -16.55 -7.79 9.96
C HIS A 787 -15.19 -8.25 9.45
N VAL A 788 -14.13 -7.76 10.10
CA VAL A 788 -12.76 -8.24 10.01
C VAL A 788 -12.23 -8.31 11.44
N TYR A 789 -12.38 -9.44 12.07
CA TYR A 789 -11.93 -9.66 13.43
C TYR A 789 -10.42 -9.89 13.48
N TYR A 790 -9.79 -9.17 14.38
CA TYR A 790 -8.39 -9.31 14.72
C TYR A 790 -8.26 -9.69 16.19
N ARG A 791 -7.67 -10.86 16.46
CA ARG A 791 -7.56 -11.43 17.80
C ARG A 791 -6.11 -11.69 18.12
N GLN A 792 -5.68 -11.28 19.31
CA GLN A 792 -4.36 -11.54 19.86
C GLN A 792 -4.50 -12.07 21.28
N PRO A 793 -3.64 -13.00 21.72
CA PRO A 793 -3.73 -13.58 23.07
C PRO A 793 -3.70 -12.50 24.17
N GLY A 794 -4.65 -12.58 25.11
CA GLY A 794 -4.73 -11.65 26.23
C GLY A 794 -5.19 -10.23 25.90
N LEU A 795 -5.64 -9.97 24.65
CA LEU A 795 -6.19 -8.69 24.24
C LEU A 795 -7.66 -8.81 23.83
N ALA A 796 -8.39 -7.71 23.89
CA ALA A 796 -9.74 -7.63 23.37
C ALA A 796 -9.74 -7.87 21.86
N THR A 797 -10.79 -8.52 21.36
CA THR A 797 -11.00 -8.66 19.91
C THR A 797 -11.31 -7.30 19.31
N VAL A 798 -10.57 -6.93 18.26
CA VAL A 798 -10.83 -5.69 17.49
C VAL A 798 -11.54 -6.07 16.20
N ASP A 799 -12.66 -5.40 15.92
CA ASP A 799 -13.37 -5.52 14.64
C ASP A 799 -13.00 -4.35 13.72
N GLN A 800 -12.30 -4.67 12.65
CA GLN A 800 -11.87 -3.71 11.63
C GLN A 800 -12.90 -3.53 10.50
N GLY A 801 -14.00 -4.27 10.51
CA GLY A 801 -15.10 -4.12 9.54
C GLY A 801 -15.79 -2.76 9.71
N GLY A 802 -15.94 -2.02 8.61
CA GLY A 802 -16.50 -0.68 8.64
C GLY A 802 -15.63 0.37 9.34
N VAL A 803 -14.32 0.18 9.42
CA VAL A 803 -13.37 1.09 10.08
C VAL A 803 -12.52 1.83 9.06
N ALA A 804 -12.35 3.14 9.23
CA ALA A 804 -11.58 4.00 8.34
C ALA A 804 -10.07 3.91 8.58
N PHE A 805 -9.65 3.77 9.83
CA PHE A 805 -8.24 3.70 10.22
C PHE A 805 -7.99 2.42 11.01
N GLY A 806 -7.51 1.40 10.31
CA GLY A 806 -7.32 0.08 10.90
C GLY A 806 -6.14 -0.01 11.85
N ALA A 807 -6.27 -0.80 12.92
CA ALA A 807 -5.17 -1.18 13.80
C ALA A 807 -4.23 -2.19 13.10
N GLY A 808 -2.98 -2.28 13.57
CA GLY A 808 -2.02 -3.28 13.08
C GLY A 808 -1.59 -3.10 11.62
N GLY A 809 -1.72 -1.88 11.06
CA GLY A 809 -1.33 -1.57 9.69
C GLY A 809 -2.34 -2.01 8.63
N MET A 810 -3.53 -2.43 9.02
CA MET A 810 -4.62 -2.70 8.09
C MET A 810 -5.14 -1.40 7.48
N ALA A 811 -5.50 -1.44 6.20
CA ALA A 811 -6.09 -0.31 5.51
C ALA A 811 -7.59 -0.15 5.84
N SER A 812 -8.20 0.95 5.38
CA SER A 812 -9.65 1.18 5.50
C SER A 812 -10.48 0.04 4.94
N THR A 813 -11.47 -0.43 5.70
CA THR A 813 -12.34 -1.53 5.30
C THR A 813 -13.81 -1.11 5.35
N PRO A 814 -14.35 -0.41 4.34
CA PRO A 814 -15.78 -0.11 4.28
C PRO A 814 -16.61 -1.39 4.31
N ALA A 815 -17.69 -1.43 5.11
CA ALA A 815 -18.53 -2.63 5.23
C ALA A 815 -19.26 -2.96 3.91
N VAL A 816 -19.61 -1.94 3.13
CA VAL A 816 -20.22 -2.12 1.80
C VAL A 816 -19.53 -1.23 0.78
N ARG A 817 -19.23 -1.79 -0.38
CA ARG A 817 -18.74 -1.06 -1.55
C ARG A 817 -19.48 -1.48 -2.80
N VAL A 818 -19.77 -0.51 -3.64
CA VAL A 818 -20.46 -0.71 -4.91
C VAL A 818 -19.71 0.01 -6.03
N SER A 819 -19.50 -0.69 -7.14
CA SER A 819 -19.01 -0.10 -8.39
C SER A 819 -19.97 -0.47 -9.52
N GLY A 820 -20.50 0.53 -10.19
CA GLY A 820 -21.38 0.39 -11.33
C GLY A 820 -20.72 0.95 -12.59
N TYR A 821 -20.87 0.25 -13.69
CA TYR A 821 -20.37 0.64 -15.01
C TYR A 821 -21.49 0.54 -16.02
N PHE A 822 -21.84 1.67 -16.63
CA PHE A 822 -22.83 1.75 -17.69
C PHE A 822 -22.13 2.21 -18.97
N ARG A 823 -22.28 1.43 -20.03
CA ARG A 823 -21.78 1.78 -21.37
C ARG A 823 -22.94 1.92 -22.33
N PHE A 824 -22.91 2.95 -23.12
CA PHE A 824 -23.88 3.20 -24.19
C PHE A 824 -23.18 3.65 -25.45
N ARG A 825 -23.58 3.09 -26.60
CA ARG A 825 -23.09 3.49 -27.93
C ARG A 825 -24.21 4.15 -28.71
N PRO A 826 -24.41 5.48 -28.57
CA PRO A 826 -25.47 6.20 -29.28
C PRO A 826 -25.28 6.21 -30.79
N MET A 827 -24.06 6.14 -31.26
CA MET A 827 -23.63 6.02 -32.66
C MET A 827 -22.57 4.93 -32.78
N ASN A 828 -22.30 4.48 -34.03
CA ASN A 828 -21.29 3.43 -34.23
C ASN A 828 -19.90 3.83 -33.74
N ASP A 829 -19.58 5.12 -33.87
CA ASP A 829 -18.26 5.67 -33.56
C ASP A 829 -18.19 6.37 -32.21
N VAL A 830 -19.31 6.51 -31.50
CA VAL A 830 -19.37 7.18 -30.19
C VAL A 830 -19.68 6.18 -29.10
N THR A 831 -18.87 6.21 -28.04
CA THR A 831 -19.12 5.47 -26.81
C THR A 831 -19.21 6.46 -25.64
N VAL A 832 -20.20 6.27 -24.78
CA VAL A 832 -20.36 7.00 -23.51
C VAL A 832 -20.31 5.98 -22.39
N ASP A 833 -19.37 6.13 -21.49
CA ASP A 833 -19.27 5.30 -20.29
C ASP A 833 -19.57 6.16 -19.05
N ILE A 834 -20.35 5.62 -18.12
CA ILE A 834 -20.60 6.23 -16.81
C ILE A 834 -20.15 5.22 -15.76
N SER A 835 -19.29 5.64 -14.87
CA SER A 835 -18.85 4.87 -13.71
C SER A 835 -19.36 5.51 -12.42
N GLN A 836 -19.93 4.71 -11.54
CA GLN A 836 -20.38 5.13 -10.22
C GLN A 836 -19.68 4.29 -9.17
N ARG A 837 -19.00 4.93 -8.23
CA ARG A 837 -18.39 4.27 -7.07
C ARG A 837 -19.01 4.81 -5.80
N TRP A 838 -19.30 3.91 -4.86
CA TRP A 838 -19.86 4.25 -3.57
C TRP A 838 -19.31 3.33 -2.48
N ARG A 839 -19.01 3.89 -1.33
CA ARG A 839 -18.74 3.15 -0.10
C ARG A 839 -19.65 3.60 1.04
N SER A 840 -19.96 2.66 1.93
CA SER A 840 -20.75 2.94 3.14
C SER A 840 -20.01 3.91 4.07
N ALA A 841 -20.77 4.50 5.01
CA ALA A 841 -20.20 5.15 6.18
C ALA A 841 -19.30 4.18 6.97
N MET A 842 -18.36 4.74 7.72
CA MET A 842 -17.39 3.98 8.52
C MET A 842 -17.29 4.56 9.94
N LYS A 843 -16.73 3.77 10.85
CA LYS A 843 -16.23 4.24 12.14
C LYS A 843 -14.82 4.79 11.97
N LEU A 844 -14.41 5.76 12.78
CA LEU A 844 -13.03 6.23 12.82
C LEU A 844 -12.12 5.16 13.45
N SER A 845 -12.59 4.50 14.52
CA SER A 845 -11.88 3.41 15.20
C SER A 845 -12.81 2.24 15.49
N GLY A 846 -12.28 1.03 15.44
CA GLY A 846 -12.91 -0.22 15.85
C GLY A 846 -12.48 -0.70 17.23
N ASP A 847 -11.61 0.02 17.95
CA ASP A 847 -11.16 -0.36 19.27
C ASP A 847 -12.27 -0.06 20.31
N PRO A 848 -12.80 -1.09 20.99
CA PRO A 848 -13.86 -0.90 22.00
C PRO A 848 -13.37 -0.14 23.26
N ALA A 849 -12.07 -0.04 23.48
CA ALA A 849 -11.50 0.71 24.59
C ALA A 849 -11.47 2.22 24.35
N GLU A 850 -11.66 2.66 23.10
CA GLU A 850 -11.64 4.07 22.74
C GLU A 850 -13.03 4.69 22.76
N VAL A 851 -13.19 5.77 23.53
CA VAL A 851 -14.42 6.55 23.57
C VAL A 851 -14.28 7.77 22.65
N TRP A 852 -15.16 7.90 21.68
CA TRP A 852 -15.23 9.00 20.73
C TRP A 852 -16.52 9.81 20.96
N ALA A 853 -16.40 11.13 20.87
CA ALA A 853 -17.58 12.01 20.87
C ALA A 853 -18.46 11.74 19.63
N ASN A 854 -17.83 11.45 18.50
CA ASN A 854 -18.49 11.02 17.24
C ASN A 854 -17.57 10.06 16.48
N ASN A 855 -17.80 8.75 16.64
CA ASN A 855 -17.05 7.71 15.94
C ASN A 855 -17.67 7.43 14.57
N HIS A 856 -17.78 8.45 13.71
CA HIS A 856 -18.47 8.35 12.44
C HIS A 856 -17.76 9.12 11.31
N MET A 857 -17.57 8.45 10.18
CA MET A 857 -17.16 9.00 8.90
C MET A 857 -18.27 8.76 7.88
N ARG A 858 -18.76 9.80 7.21
CA ARG A 858 -19.86 9.67 6.23
C ARG A 858 -19.51 8.76 5.05
N SER A 859 -20.54 8.26 4.35
CA SER A 859 -20.39 7.58 3.06
C SER A 859 -19.76 8.50 2.02
N PHE A 860 -19.12 7.90 0.99
CA PHE A 860 -18.50 8.64 -0.09
C PHE A 860 -18.88 8.05 -1.44
N ALA A 861 -19.10 8.92 -2.43
CA ALA A 861 -19.47 8.52 -3.77
C ALA A 861 -18.79 9.40 -4.81
N THR A 862 -18.36 8.81 -5.91
CA THR A 862 -17.81 9.53 -7.07
C THR A 862 -18.44 9.01 -8.36
N THR A 863 -18.73 9.93 -9.28
CA THR A 863 -19.23 9.62 -10.61
C THR A 863 -18.20 10.00 -11.65
N GLY A 864 -17.85 9.08 -12.55
CA GLY A 864 -16.99 9.32 -13.70
C GLY A 864 -17.79 9.26 -14.99
N VAL A 865 -17.42 10.07 -15.97
CA VAL A 865 -17.99 10.07 -17.32
C VAL A 865 -16.87 10.07 -18.35
N ASN A 866 -16.94 9.16 -19.30
CA ASN A 866 -16.01 9.07 -20.42
C ASN A 866 -16.75 9.19 -21.74
N PHE A 867 -16.24 10.01 -22.64
CA PHE A 867 -16.66 10.14 -24.02
C PHE A 867 -15.54 9.65 -24.93
N ALA A 868 -15.83 8.70 -25.78
CA ALA A 868 -14.86 8.18 -26.72
C ALA A 868 -15.42 8.22 -28.13
N TYR A 869 -14.59 8.68 -29.08
CA TYR A 869 -14.93 8.78 -30.50
C TYR A 869 -13.94 7.95 -31.33
N LYS A 870 -14.46 7.01 -32.11
CA LYS A 870 -13.67 6.18 -33.02
C LYS A 870 -13.41 6.91 -34.33
N LEU A 871 -12.16 6.94 -34.74
CA LEU A 871 -11.67 7.49 -36.02
C LEU A 871 -11.17 6.32 -36.84
N ASP A 872 -11.70 6.19 -38.04
CA ASP A 872 -11.14 5.31 -39.07
C ASP A 872 -10.03 6.07 -39.82
N LEU A 873 -8.79 5.61 -39.66
CA LEU A 873 -7.63 6.23 -40.31
C LEU A 873 -7.26 5.58 -41.65
N GLY A 874 -8.07 4.62 -42.13
CA GLY A 874 -7.81 3.88 -43.37
C GLY A 874 -6.66 2.87 -43.30
N MET A 875 -5.74 3.03 -42.36
CA MET A 875 -4.65 2.08 -42.07
C MET A 875 -4.89 1.34 -40.73
N GLY A 876 -5.93 1.72 -40.00
CA GLY A 876 -6.29 1.16 -38.67
C GLY A 876 -7.28 2.07 -37.98
N ASP A 877 -7.69 1.63 -36.77
CA ASP A 877 -8.64 2.34 -35.92
C ASP A 877 -7.91 3.20 -34.89
N ALA A 878 -8.34 4.44 -34.72
CA ALA A 878 -7.96 5.26 -33.56
C ALA A 878 -9.19 5.62 -32.73
N GLN A 879 -8.99 5.85 -31.45
CA GLN A 879 -10.03 6.33 -30.55
C GLN A 879 -9.50 7.53 -29.77
N VAL A 880 -10.16 8.66 -29.89
CA VAL A 880 -9.93 9.82 -29.01
C VAL A 880 -10.93 9.75 -27.87
N TYR A 881 -10.48 9.97 -26.66
CA TYR A 881 -11.35 9.97 -25.48
C TYR A 881 -11.14 11.20 -24.61
N PHE A 882 -12.22 11.60 -23.94
CA PHE A 882 -12.22 12.62 -22.91
C PHE A 882 -12.92 12.07 -21.67
N ASN A 883 -12.22 12.07 -20.54
CA ASN A 883 -12.72 11.50 -19.30
C ASN A 883 -12.76 12.54 -18.19
N ILE A 884 -13.81 12.51 -17.40
CA ILE A 884 -13.98 13.30 -16.16
C ILE A 884 -14.17 12.32 -15.00
N GLU A 885 -13.20 12.23 -14.11
CA GLU A 885 -13.35 11.53 -12.84
C GLU A 885 -13.93 12.49 -11.80
N ASN A 886 -14.75 11.96 -10.89
CA ASN A 886 -15.39 12.75 -9.84
C ASN A 886 -16.13 14.01 -10.38
N LEU A 887 -17.04 13.78 -11.32
CA LEU A 887 -17.80 14.83 -12.05
C LEU A 887 -18.40 15.91 -11.14
N PHE A 888 -18.85 15.52 -9.94
CA PHE A 888 -19.52 16.43 -8.99
C PHE A 888 -18.56 17.06 -7.98
N ASP A 889 -17.23 16.86 -8.12
CA ASP A 889 -16.19 17.38 -7.25
C ASP A 889 -16.43 17.04 -5.76
N ALA A 890 -16.82 15.80 -5.50
CA ALA A 890 -17.09 15.35 -4.15
C ALA A 890 -15.77 15.24 -3.35
N GLU A 891 -15.71 15.92 -2.22
CA GLU A 891 -14.57 15.87 -1.31
C GLU A 891 -14.60 14.61 -0.44
N PRO A 892 -13.46 13.92 -0.26
CA PRO A 892 -13.35 12.82 0.69
C PRO A 892 -13.81 13.23 2.09
N PRO A 893 -14.56 12.37 2.79
CA PRO A 893 -14.88 12.60 4.19
C PRO A 893 -13.62 12.64 5.05
N VAL A 894 -13.50 13.68 5.85
CA VAL A 894 -12.36 13.90 6.74
C VAL A 894 -12.38 12.92 7.92
N GLY A 895 -11.20 12.44 8.32
CA GLY A 895 -10.99 11.58 9.48
C GLY A 895 -9.54 11.44 9.88
N ALA A 896 -9.29 10.99 11.10
CA ALA A 896 -7.96 10.69 11.60
C ALA A 896 -8.02 9.59 12.66
N PHE A 897 -6.91 8.86 12.86
CA PHE A 897 -6.85 7.83 13.91
C PHE A 897 -6.54 8.46 15.29
N SER A 898 -6.86 7.75 16.36
CA SER A 898 -6.76 8.23 17.75
C SER A 898 -5.37 8.73 18.16
N GLY A 899 -4.31 8.13 17.63
CA GLY A 899 -2.92 8.55 17.92
C GLY A 899 -2.44 9.79 17.15
N ASN A 900 -3.27 10.43 16.31
CA ASN A 900 -2.82 11.48 15.39
C ASN A 900 -2.93 12.92 15.91
N GLY A 901 -3.27 13.13 17.19
CA GLY A 901 -3.44 14.50 17.73
C GLY A 901 -2.19 15.37 17.59
N THR A 902 -1.01 14.83 17.89
CA THR A 902 0.27 15.54 17.79
C THR A 902 0.88 15.55 16.39
N ARG A 903 0.22 14.94 15.41
CA ARG A 903 0.73 14.76 14.03
C ARG A 903 -0.24 15.25 12.96
N ALA A 904 -1.12 16.18 13.32
CA ALA A 904 -2.05 16.81 12.38
C ALA A 904 -1.30 17.43 11.19
N GLY A 905 -1.75 17.13 9.97
CA GLY A 905 -1.10 17.57 8.72
C GLY A 905 0.07 16.69 8.26
N LEU A 906 0.47 15.65 9.03
CA LEU A 906 1.55 14.74 8.65
C LEU A 906 1.03 13.60 7.76
N ARG A 907 -0.06 12.95 8.15
CA ARG A 907 -0.67 11.81 7.44
C ARG A 907 -2.15 11.71 7.77
N ASP A 908 -2.84 10.77 7.12
CA ASP A 908 -4.28 10.53 7.25
C ASP A 908 -5.09 11.74 6.75
N GLY A 909 -6.25 11.94 7.29
CA GLY A 909 -7.17 13.00 6.89
C GLY A 909 -8.36 12.48 6.11
N PHE A 910 -8.26 11.30 5.49
CA PHE A 910 -9.33 10.63 4.74
C PHE A 910 -9.08 9.13 4.62
N ALA A 911 -10.08 8.36 4.20
CA ALA A 911 -9.95 6.91 4.03
C ALA A 911 -9.08 6.56 2.80
N LEU A 912 -8.25 5.52 2.91
CA LEU A 912 -7.22 5.14 1.92
C LEU A 912 -7.73 5.04 0.46
N ALA A 913 -8.95 4.55 0.25
CA ALA A 913 -9.50 4.35 -1.10
C ALA A 913 -10.23 5.59 -1.66
N ASP A 914 -10.35 6.67 -0.90
CA ASP A 914 -10.98 7.90 -1.33
C ASP A 914 -9.95 8.77 -2.06
N ASP A 915 -10.28 9.21 -3.27
CA ASP A 915 -9.35 9.97 -4.13
C ASP A 915 -9.29 11.45 -3.71
N PRO A 916 -8.11 11.97 -3.30
CA PRO A 916 -7.99 13.36 -2.83
C PRO A 916 -7.80 14.38 -3.96
N ARG A 917 -7.71 13.97 -5.23
CA ARG A 917 -7.47 14.86 -6.36
C ARG A 917 -8.63 15.80 -6.66
N GLY A 918 -9.86 15.44 -6.22
CA GLY A 918 -11.08 16.15 -6.58
C GLY A 918 -11.53 15.80 -8.00
N ARG A 919 -12.17 16.73 -8.72
CA ARG A 919 -12.54 16.56 -10.14
C ARG A 919 -11.27 16.51 -10.98
N TYR A 920 -11.17 15.47 -11.83
CA TYR A 920 -9.98 15.21 -12.63
C TYR A 920 -10.35 15.01 -14.10
N PHE A 921 -9.65 15.70 -14.98
CA PHE A 921 -9.88 15.65 -16.41
C PHE A 921 -8.75 14.91 -17.09
N SER A 922 -9.05 14.06 -18.08
CA SER A 922 -8.03 13.47 -18.93
C SER A 922 -8.50 13.38 -20.37
N ILE A 923 -7.56 13.58 -21.29
CA ILE A 923 -7.74 13.43 -22.72
C ILE A 923 -6.66 12.49 -23.25
N GLY A 924 -7.02 11.68 -24.22
CA GLY A 924 -6.03 10.79 -24.85
C GLY A 924 -6.48 10.28 -26.20
N ILE A 925 -5.51 9.68 -26.88
CA ILE A 925 -5.71 8.98 -28.15
C ILE A 925 -5.13 7.58 -28.02
N ARG A 926 -5.87 6.62 -28.51
CA ARG A 926 -5.48 5.21 -28.60
C ARG A 926 -5.65 4.73 -30.01
N SER A 927 -4.69 3.99 -30.53
CA SER A 927 -4.74 3.46 -31.90
C SER A 927 -4.36 1.99 -31.94
N LEU A 928 -4.92 1.30 -32.91
CA LEU A 928 -4.60 -0.09 -33.27
C LEU A 928 -4.47 -0.17 -34.78
N PHE A 929 -3.29 -0.53 -35.27
CA PHE A 929 -2.95 -0.63 -36.74
C PHE A 929 -2.59 -2.07 -37.09
#